data_8085d3788349c1d7e820211c0bb12979
#
_entry.id   8085d3788349c1d7e820211c0bb12979
#
_cell.length_a   1.000
_cell.length_b   1.000
_cell.length_c   1.000
_cell.angle_alpha   90.00
_cell.angle_beta   90.00
_cell.angle_gamma   90.00
#
_symmetry.space_group_name_H-M   'P 1'
#
loop_
_entity.id
_entity.type
_entity.pdbx_description
1 polymer ?
#
loop_
_entity_poly.entity_id
_entity_poly.type
_entity_poly.pdbx_seq_one_letter_code
_entity_poly.pdbx_strand_id
1 'polypeptide(L)'
;MTDSLGRHLHLLGDFTRILSEAKGLPAIGDRVVRLVADHLGVPVCNLYIHDPDRGRLVLLSTTSTRYRHGEVSLEMNEGLTGTVAQTMEPLNVADGPKHAYYRHFPELDEPELVSYLGVPLVLRGRCNGVLVVRSGEAVQAPQEDELLLMTLGSQLAGIVESARLLEILESRSPNAMGRLEKLAARPEDEAVSVSAEMTLLRGFPASPGSAIGKARLIGHIRTREELLCVKLPEGDQEEVFSRALEDSLKDFGRTEAAAVELVGQELSYIFGAQALLLHDPLFLGEIRTRIRDRRMPAHLAVYDAVEALVGTMLKASSDYLRERAEDFLGVGTILVDAILGGETASEDLTGSVAVAVQLSPAKLIDLASRKVSAVVIAEGGITSHVSLLARAINLPAITGIGPSLKTVPEGARLLVDAVVGNLFVEPTEAVCAAYELTQREAILEVGNDLELQGPCRLSSGEEMRVMANVGLLRELPVAAQRGADGVGLYRTEFTYLVHRNSPTEATQLRVYQRAFQEFPDRPITIRTLDLGGDKAAAFLGNQEKEDNPFLGLRSIRLSLAYPEVFRTQLRALFRASRGQKCRVLFPMISSVDEMRETLRQVDLARAELRATGQDFAETLPMGAMIEVPAAVEILPHLAKHVQFLSVGTNDLLQFTVAADRGNRRVAELASRYHPAIYSMLSRISWEAIRAGVPVSICGEMAADPACSLFLAGIQVDTLSMDSRYIERTKALLRGYSLQELCEVAGQVRKFGTAGEIRRCLTSHLRLPEGKERLFEGVAVS
;
A
#
# COMPACT_ATOMS: atom_id res chain seq x y z
N MET A 1 -18.83 3.20 34.96
CA MET A 1 -17.91 2.86 33.85
C MET A 1 -18.53 1.92 32.80
N THR A 2 -19.25 0.85 33.13
CA THR A 2 -19.85 -0.06 32.13
C THR A 2 -21.01 0.53 31.34
N ASP A 3 -21.73 1.51 31.87
CA ASP A 3 -22.93 2.12 31.24
C ASP A 3 -22.58 3.26 30.25
N SER A 4 -21.45 3.93 30.45
CA SER A 4 -20.91 4.98 29.56
C SER A 4 -20.35 4.37 28.26
N LEU A 5 -19.56 3.31 28.39
CA LEU A 5 -18.95 2.63 27.25
C LEU A 5 -20.00 2.02 26.30
N GLY A 6 -21.10 1.48 26.86
CA GLY A 6 -22.21 0.96 26.08
C GLY A 6 -22.92 2.05 25.26
N ARG A 7 -23.12 3.24 25.85
CA ARG A 7 -23.72 4.39 25.15
C ARG A 7 -22.85 4.91 24.03
N HIS A 8 -21.53 5.01 24.23
CA HIS A 8 -20.60 5.46 23.20
C HIS A 8 -20.53 4.50 22.02
N LEU A 9 -20.58 3.18 22.25
CA LEU A 9 -20.64 2.18 21.18
C LEU A 9 -21.94 2.28 20.34
N HIS A 10 -23.08 2.58 21.01
CA HIS A 10 -24.34 2.83 20.32
C HIS A 10 -24.25 4.06 19.40
N LEU A 11 -23.68 5.16 19.91
CA LEU A 11 -23.49 6.37 19.11
C LEU A 11 -22.64 6.11 17.86
N LEU A 12 -21.52 5.39 17.99
CA LEU A 12 -20.67 5.05 16.84
C LEU A 12 -21.41 4.18 15.82
N GLY A 13 -22.29 3.28 16.28
CA GLY A 13 -23.15 2.49 15.39
C GLY A 13 -24.15 3.35 14.63
N ASP A 14 -24.86 4.25 15.33
CA ASP A 14 -25.81 5.17 14.72
C ASP A 14 -25.13 6.18 13.78
N PHE A 15 -23.94 6.66 14.16
CA PHE A 15 -23.13 7.52 13.31
C PHE A 15 -22.74 6.81 12.00
N THR A 16 -22.28 5.55 12.07
CA THR A 16 -21.96 4.76 10.88
C THR A 16 -23.18 4.55 9.99
N ARG A 17 -24.37 4.36 10.57
CA ARG A 17 -25.62 4.26 9.83
C ARG A 17 -26.00 5.57 9.13
N ILE A 18 -25.82 6.73 9.79
CA ILE A 18 -26.03 8.06 9.17
C ILE A 18 -25.15 8.21 7.94
N LEU A 19 -23.88 7.81 8.04
CA LEU A 19 -22.93 7.91 6.93
C LEU A 19 -23.32 7.03 5.74
N SER A 20 -23.99 5.91 5.98
CA SER A 20 -24.43 5.01 4.92
C SER A 20 -25.77 5.41 4.27
N GLU A 21 -26.64 6.14 4.99
CA GLU A 21 -27.99 6.45 4.54
C GLU A 21 -28.18 7.89 4.00
N ALA A 22 -27.37 8.86 4.44
CA ALA A 22 -27.57 10.26 4.10
C ALA A 22 -26.90 10.66 2.78
N LYS A 23 -27.64 11.41 1.94
CA LYS A 23 -27.21 11.89 0.64
C LYS A 23 -26.65 13.30 0.74
N GLY A 24 -25.35 13.44 0.45
CA GLY A 24 -24.68 14.74 0.39
C GLY A 24 -24.22 15.28 1.75
N LEU A 25 -23.19 16.10 1.73
CA LEU A 25 -22.50 16.59 2.91
C LEU A 25 -23.40 17.39 3.88
N PRO A 26 -24.32 18.27 3.42
CA PRO A 26 -25.24 18.97 4.33
C PRO A 26 -26.20 18.04 5.09
N ALA A 27 -26.76 17.03 4.41
CA ALA A 27 -27.67 16.07 5.04
C ALA A 27 -26.97 15.18 6.07
N ILE A 28 -25.72 14.79 5.80
CA ILE A 28 -24.87 14.09 6.76
C ILE A 28 -24.61 14.98 7.97
N GLY A 29 -24.18 16.23 7.74
CA GLY A 29 -23.88 17.19 8.78
C GLY A 29 -25.06 17.41 9.72
N ASP A 30 -26.25 17.65 9.19
CA ASP A 30 -27.46 17.91 9.97
C ASP A 30 -27.88 16.72 10.85
N ARG A 31 -27.72 15.50 10.36
CA ARG A 31 -27.99 14.29 11.15
C ARG A 31 -26.94 14.05 12.23
N VAL A 32 -25.67 14.31 11.90
CA VAL A 32 -24.55 14.14 12.84
C VAL A 32 -24.63 15.13 13.99
N VAL A 33 -24.84 16.42 13.73
CA VAL A 33 -24.90 17.41 14.81
C VAL A 33 -26.06 17.14 15.77
N ARG A 34 -27.20 16.65 15.26
CA ARG A 34 -28.34 16.24 16.12
C ARG A 34 -27.99 15.00 16.93
N LEU A 35 -27.45 13.97 16.31
CA LEU A 35 -27.05 12.73 16.99
C LEU A 35 -26.06 13.02 18.13
N VAL A 36 -25.06 13.88 17.88
CA VAL A 36 -24.07 14.27 18.89
C VAL A 36 -24.71 15.08 20.01
N ALA A 37 -25.55 16.05 19.68
CA ALA A 37 -26.24 16.89 20.67
C ALA A 37 -27.14 16.07 21.58
N ASP A 38 -27.95 15.17 20.99
CA ASP A 38 -28.87 14.30 21.74
C ASP A 38 -28.10 13.33 22.65
N HIS A 39 -26.99 12.78 22.16
CA HIS A 39 -26.19 11.82 22.93
C HIS A 39 -25.48 12.48 24.14
N LEU A 40 -24.87 13.64 23.92
CA LEU A 40 -24.16 14.38 24.98
C LEU A 40 -25.09 15.22 25.85
N GLY A 41 -26.36 15.33 25.49
CA GLY A 41 -27.34 16.15 26.21
C GLY A 41 -27.01 17.63 26.17
N VAL A 42 -26.38 18.11 25.08
CA VAL A 42 -25.98 19.51 24.91
C VAL A 42 -26.96 20.27 24.01
N PRO A 43 -27.26 21.55 24.29
CA PRO A 43 -28.23 22.32 23.49
C PRO A 43 -27.72 22.67 22.10
N VAL A 44 -26.39 22.80 21.90
CA VAL A 44 -25.82 23.22 20.63
C VAL A 44 -24.65 22.35 20.22
N CYS A 45 -24.73 21.84 18.99
CA CYS A 45 -23.64 21.19 18.26
C CYS A 45 -23.53 21.85 16.88
N ASN A 46 -22.32 22.28 16.52
CA ASN A 46 -22.01 22.96 15.27
C ASN A 46 -20.92 22.20 14.51
N LEU A 47 -21.10 22.07 13.20
CA LEU A 47 -20.09 21.52 12.30
C LEU A 47 -19.64 22.60 11.32
N TYR A 48 -18.37 22.98 11.41
CA TYR A 48 -17.71 23.89 10.48
C TYR A 48 -16.85 23.12 9.51
N ILE A 49 -16.83 23.53 8.25
CA ILE A 49 -15.93 23.00 7.22
C ILE A 49 -14.99 24.10 6.73
N HIS A 50 -13.78 23.73 6.39
CA HIS A 50 -12.80 24.64 5.80
C HIS A 50 -13.10 24.83 4.31
N ASP A 51 -13.38 26.05 3.89
CA ASP A 51 -13.45 26.49 2.50
C ASP A 51 -12.05 26.96 2.06
N PRO A 52 -11.34 26.21 1.22
CA PRO A 52 -9.98 26.56 0.84
C PRO A 52 -9.90 27.70 -0.16
N ASP A 53 -10.95 27.94 -0.94
CA ASP A 53 -10.97 29.05 -1.91
C ASP A 53 -11.07 30.39 -1.19
N ARG A 54 -11.72 30.40 -0.03
CA ARG A 54 -11.85 31.59 0.83
C ARG A 54 -10.89 31.59 2.02
N GLY A 55 -10.23 30.46 2.33
CA GLY A 55 -9.35 30.31 3.48
C GLY A 55 -10.05 30.43 4.83
N ARG A 56 -11.35 30.11 4.90
CA ARG A 56 -12.22 30.33 6.07
C ARG A 56 -12.94 29.04 6.48
N LEU A 57 -13.34 28.99 7.76
CA LEU A 57 -14.28 27.99 8.27
C LEU A 57 -15.69 28.46 8.01
N VAL A 58 -16.52 27.64 7.37
CA VAL A 58 -17.93 27.95 7.07
C VAL A 58 -18.83 27.01 7.87
N LEU A 59 -19.86 27.52 8.50
CA LEU A 59 -20.83 26.71 9.23
C LEU A 59 -21.63 25.85 8.26
N LEU A 60 -21.41 24.53 8.31
CA LEU A 60 -22.12 23.56 7.48
C LEU A 60 -23.46 23.17 8.10
N SER A 61 -23.47 22.81 9.38
CA SER A 61 -24.64 22.31 10.08
C SER A 61 -24.64 22.72 11.54
N THR A 62 -25.82 22.93 12.10
CA THR A 62 -26.03 23.35 13.50
C THR A 62 -27.35 22.81 14.05
N THR A 63 -27.39 22.54 15.34
CA THR A 63 -28.64 22.25 16.06
C THR A 63 -29.36 23.56 16.49
N SER A 64 -28.69 24.71 16.41
CA SER A 64 -29.32 26.02 16.69
C SER A 64 -30.35 26.35 15.62
N THR A 65 -31.53 26.84 16.05
CA THR A 65 -32.62 27.28 15.14
C THR A 65 -32.41 28.68 14.58
N ARG A 66 -31.37 29.39 15.02
CA ARG A 66 -31.12 30.81 14.69
C ARG A 66 -30.32 30.98 13.38
N TYR A 67 -29.60 29.94 12.92
CA TYR A 67 -28.69 30.08 11.80
C TYR A 67 -29.00 29.08 10.68
N ARG A 68 -28.64 29.48 9.46
CA ARG A 68 -28.71 28.62 8.27
C ARG A 68 -27.33 28.28 7.77
N HIS A 69 -27.27 27.23 6.99
CA HIS A 69 -26.07 26.76 6.28
C HIS A 69 -25.41 27.93 5.52
N GLY A 70 -24.11 28.15 5.74
CA GLY A 70 -23.30 29.13 5.02
C GLY A 70 -23.41 30.59 5.51
N GLU A 71 -24.28 30.89 6.45
CA GLU A 71 -24.44 32.27 6.96
C GLU A 71 -23.29 32.73 7.86
N VAL A 72 -22.61 31.83 8.52
CA VAL A 72 -21.52 32.13 9.45
C VAL A 72 -20.20 31.61 8.91
N SER A 73 -19.18 32.47 8.86
CA SER A 73 -17.82 32.10 8.49
C SER A 73 -16.79 32.74 9.42
N LEU A 74 -15.76 31.98 9.79
CA LEU A 74 -14.70 32.35 10.71
C LEU A 74 -13.33 32.21 10.02
N GLU A 75 -12.36 33.02 10.42
CA GLU A 75 -10.97 32.79 9.99
C GLU A 75 -10.33 31.64 10.76
N MET A 76 -9.29 31.03 10.17
CA MET A 76 -8.59 29.84 10.73
C MET A 76 -7.91 30.07 12.09
N ASN A 77 -7.84 31.30 12.56
CA ASN A 77 -7.29 31.71 13.88
C ASN A 77 -8.29 32.55 14.70
N GLU A 78 -9.54 32.59 14.32
CA GLU A 78 -10.53 33.50 14.90
C GLU A 78 -11.37 32.81 15.97
N GLY A 79 -11.28 33.30 17.21
CA GLY A 79 -12.01 32.76 18.35
C GLY A 79 -11.56 31.35 18.76
N LEU A 80 -12.35 30.68 19.61
CA LEU A 80 -12.06 29.34 20.08
C LEU A 80 -12.05 28.31 18.92
N THR A 81 -13.02 28.42 18.01
CA THR A 81 -13.17 27.51 16.87
C THR A 81 -12.03 27.65 15.85
N GLY A 82 -11.63 28.90 15.54
CA GLY A 82 -10.47 29.13 14.66
C GLY A 82 -9.16 28.68 15.31
N THR A 83 -9.04 28.82 16.64
CA THR A 83 -7.86 28.27 17.37
C THR A 83 -7.77 26.76 17.24
N VAL A 84 -8.87 26.02 17.41
CA VAL A 84 -8.91 24.55 17.18
C VAL A 84 -8.49 24.19 15.76
N ALA A 85 -8.97 24.95 14.78
CA ALA A 85 -8.60 24.71 13.39
C ALA A 85 -7.12 24.95 13.11
N GLN A 86 -6.54 25.99 13.69
CA GLN A 86 -5.15 26.38 13.51
C GLN A 86 -4.19 25.42 14.22
N THR A 87 -4.48 25.08 15.50
CA THR A 87 -3.63 24.20 16.30
C THR A 87 -3.78 22.72 15.91
N MET A 88 -4.93 22.38 15.32
CA MET A 88 -5.34 20.98 15.06
C MET A 88 -5.39 20.12 16.33
N GLU A 89 -5.62 20.76 17.49
CA GLU A 89 -5.75 20.12 18.79
C GLU A 89 -7.15 20.39 19.37
N PRO A 90 -7.71 19.45 20.16
CA PRO A 90 -8.99 19.69 20.83
C PRO A 90 -8.85 20.81 21.86
N LEU A 91 -9.92 21.59 22.00
CA LEU A 91 -10.00 22.64 23.00
C LEU A 91 -11.25 22.43 23.88
N ASN A 92 -11.03 22.17 25.16
CA ASN A 92 -12.07 21.89 26.15
C ASN A 92 -12.05 22.95 27.26
N VAL A 93 -13.02 23.82 27.26
CA VAL A 93 -13.07 25.02 28.11
C VAL A 93 -14.38 25.08 28.91
N ALA A 94 -14.29 25.15 30.23
CA ALA A 94 -15.45 25.26 31.11
C ALA A 94 -16.17 26.60 31.01
N ASP A 95 -15.45 27.72 30.83
CA ASP A 95 -15.98 29.06 30.71
C ASP A 95 -15.34 29.77 29.51
N GLY A 96 -15.98 29.61 28.36
CA GLY A 96 -15.50 30.18 27.09
C GLY A 96 -15.32 31.69 27.12
N PRO A 97 -16.29 32.47 27.61
CA PRO A 97 -16.17 33.93 27.74
C PRO A 97 -14.93 34.43 28.51
N LYS A 98 -14.38 33.64 29.45
CA LYS A 98 -13.17 33.99 30.19
C LYS A 98 -11.89 33.51 29.56
N HIS A 99 -11.98 32.76 28.47
CA HIS A 99 -10.79 32.21 27.83
C HIS A 99 -10.05 33.25 26.99
N ALA A 100 -8.72 33.22 26.99
CA ALA A 100 -7.87 34.21 26.31
C ALA A 100 -8.12 34.34 24.80
N TYR A 101 -8.54 33.27 24.16
CA TYR A 101 -8.86 33.23 22.72
C TYR A 101 -10.35 33.44 22.43
N TYR A 102 -11.17 33.75 23.46
CA TYR A 102 -12.58 34.02 23.25
C TYR A 102 -12.76 35.29 22.45
N ARG A 103 -13.60 35.21 21.42
CA ARG A 103 -14.09 36.35 20.67
C ARG A 103 -15.60 36.31 20.62
N HIS A 104 -16.23 37.43 20.97
CA HIS A 104 -17.67 37.56 20.83
C HIS A 104 -18.01 37.81 19.36
N PHE A 105 -18.91 36.99 18.83
CA PHE A 105 -19.48 37.16 17.50
C PHE A 105 -20.94 37.61 17.68
N PRO A 106 -21.28 38.88 17.38
CA PRO A 106 -22.66 39.34 17.49
C PRO A 106 -23.65 38.54 16.63
N GLU A 107 -23.12 37.95 15.53
CA GLU A 107 -23.87 37.10 14.62
C GLU A 107 -24.19 35.73 15.22
N LEU A 108 -23.42 35.28 16.24
CA LEU A 108 -23.58 34.05 17.01
C LEU A 108 -24.00 34.38 18.47
N ASP A 109 -24.91 35.34 18.66
CA ASP A 109 -25.33 35.79 20.00
C ASP A 109 -26.10 34.67 20.74
N GLU A 110 -25.32 33.86 21.47
CA GLU A 110 -25.77 32.74 22.31
C GLU A 110 -25.21 32.97 23.75
N PRO A 111 -25.65 34.00 24.47
CA PRO A 111 -25.09 34.36 25.77
C PRO A 111 -25.30 33.29 26.86
N GLU A 112 -26.22 32.37 26.63
CA GLU A 112 -26.54 31.28 27.55
C GLU A 112 -25.54 30.10 27.47
N LEU A 113 -24.64 30.08 26.45
CA LEU A 113 -23.72 28.99 26.21
C LEU A 113 -22.33 29.34 26.71
N VAL A 114 -21.97 28.78 27.84
CA VAL A 114 -20.77 29.13 28.58
C VAL A 114 -19.62 28.15 28.30
N SER A 115 -19.88 26.84 28.34
CA SER A 115 -18.83 25.85 28.06
C SER A 115 -18.60 25.64 26.57
N TYR A 116 -17.41 25.17 26.23
CA TYR A 116 -16.98 24.91 24.86
C TYR A 116 -16.10 23.67 24.79
N LEU A 117 -16.46 22.73 23.93
CA LEU A 117 -15.57 21.64 23.49
C LEU A 117 -15.55 21.61 21.98
N GLY A 118 -14.41 21.91 21.39
CA GLY A 118 -14.17 21.86 19.96
C GLY A 118 -13.13 20.82 19.60
N VAL A 119 -13.38 20.02 18.57
CA VAL A 119 -12.44 19.03 18.04
C VAL A 119 -12.19 19.25 16.55
N PRO A 120 -10.94 19.19 16.07
CA PRO A 120 -10.62 19.40 14.68
C PRO A 120 -10.96 18.18 13.82
N LEU A 121 -11.41 18.43 12.59
CA LEU A 121 -11.55 17.42 11.55
C LEU A 121 -10.24 17.34 10.77
N VAL A 122 -9.29 16.55 11.24
CA VAL A 122 -7.96 16.47 10.63
C VAL A 122 -7.85 15.27 9.69
N LEU A 123 -7.44 15.53 8.46
CA LEU A 123 -7.10 14.50 7.48
C LEU A 123 -5.78 14.86 6.78
N ARG A 124 -4.81 13.97 6.81
CA ARG A 124 -3.49 14.13 6.17
C ARG A 124 -2.79 15.43 6.59
N GLY A 125 -2.82 15.78 7.88
CA GLY A 125 -2.17 16.96 8.43
C GLY A 125 -2.83 18.29 8.01
N ARG A 126 -4.08 18.26 7.53
CA ARG A 126 -4.88 19.45 7.21
C ARG A 126 -6.17 19.47 8.03
N CYS A 127 -6.53 20.62 8.51
CA CYS A 127 -7.83 20.81 9.15
C CYS A 127 -8.89 21.03 8.07
N ASN A 128 -9.79 20.05 7.90
CA ASN A 128 -10.92 20.12 6.98
C ASN A 128 -12.17 20.74 7.62
N GLY A 129 -12.13 21.00 8.93
CA GLY A 129 -13.24 21.58 9.66
C GLY A 129 -13.09 21.43 11.17
N VAL A 130 -14.12 21.82 11.91
CA VAL A 130 -14.20 21.72 13.37
C VAL A 130 -15.61 21.30 13.79
N LEU A 131 -15.69 20.28 14.65
CA LEU A 131 -16.95 19.91 15.32
C LEU A 131 -16.94 20.49 16.73
N VAL A 132 -18.00 21.24 17.08
CA VAL A 132 -18.11 22.02 18.33
C VAL A 132 -19.36 21.64 19.06
N VAL A 133 -19.26 21.40 20.37
CA VAL A 133 -20.42 21.33 21.27
C VAL A 133 -20.34 22.41 22.34
N ARG A 134 -21.50 22.97 22.74
CA ARG A 134 -21.62 24.02 23.73
C ARG A 134 -22.77 23.76 24.70
N SER A 135 -22.57 24.15 25.96
CA SER A 135 -23.57 24.00 27.02
C SER A 135 -23.65 25.27 27.85
N GLY A 136 -24.79 25.48 28.50
CA GLY A 136 -25.02 26.59 29.43
C GLY A 136 -24.36 26.39 30.80
N GLU A 137 -23.86 25.19 31.11
CA GLU A 137 -23.20 24.91 32.37
C GLU A 137 -21.69 25.18 32.25
N ALA A 138 -21.12 25.90 33.21
CA ALA A 138 -19.69 26.21 33.25
C ALA A 138 -18.88 25.02 33.77
N VAL A 139 -18.92 23.89 33.06
CA VAL A 139 -18.25 22.64 33.41
C VAL A 139 -17.45 22.18 32.22
N GLN A 140 -16.22 21.71 32.48
CA GLN A 140 -15.40 21.10 31.46
C GLN A 140 -15.97 19.73 31.06
N ALA A 141 -16.04 19.44 29.78
CA ALA A 141 -16.56 18.18 29.31
C ALA A 141 -15.65 16.99 29.78
N PRO A 142 -16.24 15.83 30.10
CA PRO A 142 -15.47 14.63 30.47
C PRO A 142 -14.47 14.25 29.37
N GLN A 143 -13.34 13.69 29.77
CA GLN A 143 -12.30 13.23 28.83
C GLN A 143 -12.82 12.15 27.88
N GLU A 144 -13.80 11.35 28.32
CA GLU A 144 -14.48 10.33 27.50
C GLU A 144 -15.24 10.96 26.31
N ASP A 145 -15.92 12.08 26.56
CA ASP A 145 -16.69 12.82 25.53
C ASP A 145 -15.73 13.51 24.53
N GLU A 146 -14.60 14.05 25.00
CA GLU A 146 -13.58 14.62 24.15
C GLU A 146 -12.99 13.57 23.21
N LEU A 147 -12.64 12.38 23.73
CA LEU A 147 -12.12 11.26 22.93
C LEU A 147 -13.15 10.75 21.91
N LEU A 148 -14.42 10.70 22.31
CA LEU A 148 -15.53 10.33 21.43
C LEU A 148 -15.66 11.31 20.26
N LEU A 149 -15.71 12.62 20.57
CA LEU A 149 -15.80 13.66 19.53
C LEU A 149 -14.58 13.66 18.60
N MET A 150 -13.37 13.44 19.12
CA MET A 150 -12.17 13.29 18.31
C MET A 150 -12.29 12.11 17.34
N THR A 151 -12.86 10.99 17.79
CA THR A 151 -13.10 9.82 16.93
C THR A 151 -14.08 10.14 15.81
N LEU A 152 -15.20 10.81 16.13
CA LEU A 152 -16.18 11.26 15.14
C LEU A 152 -15.59 12.29 14.18
N GLY A 153 -14.81 13.23 14.69
CA GLY A 153 -14.12 14.27 13.90
C GLY A 153 -13.18 13.68 12.86
N SER A 154 -12.41 12.66 13.23
CA SER A 154 -11.50 11.99 12.29
C SER A 154 -12.22 11.26 11.15
N GLN A 155 -13.39 10.67 11.43
CA GLN A 155 -14.23 10.04 10.41
C GLN A 155 -14.91 11.07 9.49
N LEU A 156 -15.44 12.16 10.08
CA LEU A 156 -16.02 13.26 9.31
C LEU A 156 -15.02 13.93 8.38
N ALA A 157 -13.77 14.08 8.79
CA ALA A 157 -12.71 14.67 7.98
C ALA A 157 -12.55 13.96 6.63
N GLY A 158 -12.63 12.63 6.60
CA GLY A 158 -12.57 11.84 5.38
C GLY A 158 -13.76 12.06 4.45
N ILE A 159 -14.93 12.28 5.01
CA ILE A 159 -16.18 12.52 4.25
C ILE A 159 -16.19 13.90 3.64
N VAL A 160 -15.79 14.91 4.40
CA VAL A 160 -15.67 16.29 3.92
C VAL A 160 -14.73 16.38 2.74
N GLU A 161 -13.56 15.72 2.81
CA GLU A 161 -12.59 15.68 1.71
C GLU A 161 -13.13 14.93 0.49
N SER A 162 -13.86 13.85 0.69
CA SER A 162 -14.45 13.07 -0.42
C SER A 162 -15.52 13.85 -1.15
N ALA A 163 -16.40 14.53 -0.42
CA ALA A 163 -17.44 15.40 -1.00
C ALA A 163 -16.83 16.55 -1.81
N ARG A 164 -15.75 17.13 -1.31
CA ARG A 164 -15.02 18.20 -1.98
C ARG A 164 -14.33 17.75 -3.26
N LEU A 165 -13.72 16.56 -3.25
CA LEU A 165 -13.11 15.98 -4.46
C LEU A 165 -14.16 15.74 -5.55
N LEU A 166 -15.37 15.30 -5.18
CA LEU A 166 -16.48 15.15 -6.10
C LEU A 166 -16.90 16.51 -6.70
N GLU A 167 -16.98 17.56 -5.89
CA GLU A 167 -17.35 18.91 -6.33
C GLU A 167 -16.31 19.52 -7.31
N ILE A 168 -15.01 19.29 -7.04
CA ILE A 168 -13.93 19.70 -7.95
C ILE A 168 -13.97 18.94 -9.27
N LEU A 169 -14.31 17.63 -9.26
CA LEU A 169 -14.48 16.83 -10.46
C LEU A 169 -15.68 17.27 -11.30
N GLU A 170 -16.77 17.68 -10.67
CA GLU A 170 -17.97 18.23 -11.31
C GLU A 170 -17.70 19.61 -11.91
N SER A 171 -16.95 20.48 -11.25
CA SER A 171 -16.65 21.85 -11.70
C SER A 171 -15.64 21.93 -12.85
N ARG A 172 -14.81 20.92 -13.07
CA ARG A 172 -13.79 20.90 -14.16
C ARG A 172 -14.30 20.40 -15.51
N SER A 173 -15.59 20.07 -15.65
CA SER A 173 -16.19 19.68 -16.93
C SER A 173 -17.13 20.78 -17.43
N PRO A 174 -16.71 21.69 -18.32
CA PRO A 174 -17.51 22.84 -18.79
C PRO A 174 -18.80 22.46 -19.53
N ASN A 175 -18.96 21.19 -19.90
CA ASN A 175 -20.15 20.67 -20.61
C ASN A 175 -21.21 20.04 -19.68
N ALA A 176 -20.96 19.93 -18.38
CA ALA A 176 -21.92 19.37 -17.43
C ALA A 176 -23.05 20.36 -17.10
N MET A 177 -22.73 21.67 -16.99
CA MET A 177 -23.72 22.71 -16.70
C MET A 177 -24.81 22.86 -17.77
N GLY A 178 -24.45 22.80 -19.05
CA GLY A 178 -25.41 22.88 -20.16
C GLY A 178 -26.29 21.65 -20.32
N ARG A 179 -25.95 20.51 -19.71
CA ARG A 179 -26.79 19.31 -19.65
C ARG A 179 -27.73 19.30 -18.46
N LEU A 180 -27.34 19.89 -17.34
CA LEU A 180 -28.19 20.02 -16.14
C LEU A 180 -29.32 21.02 -16.36
N GLU A 181 -29.10 22.15 -17.06
CA GLU A 181 -30.16 23.08 -17.45
C GLU A 181 -31.16 22.49 -18.44
N LYS A 182 -30.73 21.57 -19.30
CA LYS A 182 -31.64 20.84 -20.22
C LYS A 182 -32.42 19.70 -19.55
N LEU A 183 -31.93 19.18 -18.43
CA LEU A 183 -32.64 18.17 -17.62
C LEU A 183 -33.64 18.78 -16.64
N ALA A 184 -33.45 20.06 -16.26
CA ALA A 184 -34.39 20.78 -15.39
C ALA A 184 -35.65 21.31 -16.13
N ALA A 185 -35.74 21.20 -17.46
CA ALA A 185 -36.81 21.74 -18.29
C ALA A 185 -37.62 20.65 -19.02
N ARG A 186 -38.01 19.55 -18.33
CA ARG A 186 -38.99 18.59 -18.87
C ARG A 186 -40.15 18.37 -17.92
N PRO A 187 -41.40 18.39 -18.43
CA PRO A 187 -42.60 18.20 -17.63
C PRO A 187 -42.74 16.72 -17.17
N GLU A 188 -43.44 16.60 -16.05
CA GLU A 188 -43.90 15.35 -15.43
C GLU A 188 -44.60 14.47 -16.45
N ASP A 189 -44.08 13.25 -16.63
CA ASP A 189 -44.75 11.99 -16.92
C ASP A 189 -43.80 11.04 -17.68
N GLU A 190 -43.07 10.26 -16.95
CA GLU A 190 -42.67 8.89 -17.27
C GLU A 190 -41.78 8.38 -16.12
N ALA A 191 -42.30 7.40 -15.39
CA ALA A 191 -41.59 6.71 -14.33
C ALA A 191 -40.38 5.95 -14.91
N VAL A 192 -39.19 6.57 -14.90
CA VAL A 192 -37.93 5.91 -15.14
C VAL A 192 -37.34 5.50 -13.80
N SER A 193 -37.15 4.21 -13.62
CA SER A 193 -36.57 3.56 -12.46
C SER A 193 -35.31 4.30 -11.96
N VAL A 194 -35.31 4.62 -10.67
CA VAL A 194 -34.22 5.27 -9.95
C VAL A 194 -32.92 4.50 -10.13
N SER A 195 -31.90 5.15 -10.64
CA SER A 195 -30.54 4.64 -10.76
C SER A 195 -29.98 4.19 -9.41
N ALA A 196 -29.40 3.02 -9.38
CA ALA A 196 -28.66 2.51 -8.24
C ALA A 196 -27.60 3.52 -7.75
N GLU A 197 -27.57 3.75 -6.44
CA GLU A 197 -26.68 4.75 -5.82
C GLU A 197 -25.25 4.24 -5.82
N MET A 198 -24.32 4.99 -6.42
CA MET A 198 -22.89 4.70 -6.36
C MET A 198 -22.41 4.73 -4.90
N THR A 199 -21.77 3.66 -4.46
CA THR A 199 -21.16 3.56 -3.14
C THR A 199 -19.63 3.52 -3.25
N LEU A 200 -18.92 4.30 -2.43
CA LEU A 200 -17.46 4.27 -2.32
C LEU A 200 -17.04 3.52 -1.06
N LEU A 201 -16.32 2.42 -1.24
CA LEU A 201 -15.66 1.69 -0.17
C LEU A 201 -14.15 1.92 -0.24
N ARG A 202 -13.46 1.89 0.91
CA ARG A 202 -12.03 2.14 0.99
C ARG A 202 -11.30 1.02 1.68
N GLY A 203 -10.18 0.64 1.11
CA GLY A 203 -9.25 -0.34 1.64
C GLY A 203 -7.81 0.10 1.49
N PHE A 204 -6.90 -0.83 1.65
CA PHE A 204 -5.47 -0.60 1.47
C PHE A 204 -5.05 -1.05 0.06
N PRO A 205 -4.29 -0.22 -0.67
CA PRO A 205 -3.73 -0.62 -1.95
C PRO A 205 -2.73 -1.77 -1.75
N ALA A 206 -3.13 -2.98 -2.12
CA ALA A 206 -2.29 -4.17 -1.98
C ALA A 206 -1.42 -4.41 -3.21
N SER A 207 -1.97 -4.22 -4.42
CA SER A 207 -1.25 -4.24 -5.69
C SER A 207 -1.78 -3.12 -6.58
N PRO A 208 -0.94 -2.21 -7.07
CA PRO A 208 -1.41 -1.03 -7.79
C PRO A 208 -2.00 -1.38 -9.15
N GLY A 209 -2.95 -0.57 -9.59
CA GLY A 209 -3.63 -0.67 -10.87
C GLY A 209 -5.09 -0.30 -10.75
N SER A 210 -5.80 -0.23 -11.86
CA SER A 210 -7.24 0.01 -11.89
C SER A 210 -7.94 -1.00 -12.80
N ALA A 211 -9.17 -1.35 -12.46
CA ALA A 211 -9.99 -2.27 -13.25
C ALA A 211 -11.47 -1.92 -13.11
N ILE A 212 -12.21 -2.12 -14.20
CA ILE A 212 -13.67 -2.06 -14.22
C ILE A 212 -14.19 -3.45 -14.57
N GLY A 213 -15.13 -3.96 -13.79
CA GLY A 213 -15.69 -5.29 -14.03
C GLY A 213 -16.93 -5.57 -13.18
N LYS A 214 -17.52 -6.75 -13.38
CA LYS A 214 -18.64 -7.21 -12.56
C LYS A 214 -18.14 -7.92 -11.31
N ALA A 215 -18.78 -7.64 -10.18
CA ALA A 215 -18.50 -8.33 -8.92
C ALA A 215 -18.73 -9.83 -9.05
N ARG A 216 -17.75 -10.61 -8.63
CA ARG A 216 -17.84 -12.05 -8.46
C ARG A 216 -17.49 -12.38 -7.02
N LEU A 217 -18.46 -12.81 -6.26
CA LEU A 217 -18.26 -13.17 -4.85
C LEU A 217 -17.52 -14.49 -4.78
N ILE A 218 -16.33 -14.49 -4.21
CA ILE A 218 -15.44 -15.66 -4.12
C ILE A 218 -15.33 -16.10 -2.68
N GLY A 219 -15.53 -17.42 -2.45
CA GLY A 219 -15.21 -18.05 -1.17
C GLY A 219 -15.99 -17.44 -0.01
N HIS A 220 -17.32 -17.50 -0.08
CA HIS A 220 -18.14 -17.29 1.12
C HIS A 220 -17.77 -18.42 2.09
N ILE A 221 -17.07 -18.10 3.17
CA ILE A 221 -16.90 -19.05 4.28
C ILE A 221 -18.31 -19.28 4.83
N ARG A 222 -18.93 -20.37 4.38
CA ARG A 222 -20.28 -20.71 4.80
C ARG A 222 -20.23 -21.02 6.29
N THR A 223 -21.13 -20.41 7.04
CA THR A 223 -21.30 -20.74 8.44
C THR A 223 -21.86 -22.14 8.57
N ARG A 224 -21.69 -22.79 9.72
CA ARG A 224 -22.27 -24.10 9.97
C ARG A 224 -23.77 -24.08 9.79
N GLU A 225 -24.46 -23.00 10.13
CA GLU A 225 -25.92 -22.82 9.98
C GLU A 225 -26.33 -22.77 8.51
N GLU A 226 -25.57 -22.06 7.68
CA GLU A 226 -25.76 -22.03 6.22
C GLU A 226 -25.56 -23.43 5.61
N LEU A 227 -24.53 -24.15 6.03
CA LEU A 227 -24.24 -25.50 5.56
C LEU A 227 -25.34 -26.50 5.96
N LEU A 228 -26.02 -26.32 7.11
CA LEU A 228 -27.17 -27.11 7.52
C LEU A 228 -28.40 -26.90 6.63
N CYS A 229 -28.52 -25.75 5.98
CA CYS A 229 -29.61 -25.40 5.08
C CYS A 229 -29.39 -25.86 3.62
N VAL A 230 -28.21 -26.35 3.28
CA VAL A 230 -27.88 -26.79 1.92
C VAL A 230 -28.48 -28.16 1.64
N LYS A 231 -29.04 -28.32 0.43
CA LYS A 231 -29.53 -29.61 -0.02
C LYS A 231 -28.41 -30.65 -0.03
N LEU A 232 -28.61 -31.77 0.65
CA LEU A 232 -27.59 -32.83 0.74
C LEU A 232 -27.23 -33.36 -0.64
N PRO A 233 -25.93 -33.57 -0.94
CA PRO A 233 -25.52 -34.32 -2.10
C PRO A 233 -26.11 -35.73 -2.07
N GLU A 234 -26.69 -36.19 -3.17
CA GLU A 234 -27.26 -37.53 -3.28
C GLU A 234 -26.14 -38.58 -3.36
N GLY A 235 -26.26 -39.68 -2.61
CA GLY A 235 -25.32 -40.79 -2.63
C GLY A 235 -24.64 -41.09 -1.29
N ASP A 236 -23.74 -42.07 -1.30
CA ASP A 236 -22.91 -42.41 -0.15
C ASP A 236 -21.95 -41.25 0.14
N GLN A 237 -22.02 -40.72 1.35
CA GLN A 237 -21.24 -39.55 1.76
C GLN A 237 -19.73 -39.80 1.77
N GLU A 238 -19.28 -41.04 1.92
CA GLU A 238 -17.87 -41.42 1.80
C GLU A 238 -17.41 -41.38 0.33
N GLU A 239 -18.25 -41.79 -0.61
CA GLU A 239 -17.97 -41.68 -2.04
C GLU A 239 -17.98 -40.23 -2.49
N VAL A 240 -18.92 -39.41 -2.01
CA VAL A 240 -19.01 -37.97 -2.26
C VAL A 240 -17.73 -37.29 -1.78
N PHE A 241 -17.28 -37.57 -0.55
CA PHE A 241 -16.03 -37.03 -0.02
C PHE A 241 -14.80 -37.45 -0.84
N SER A 242 -14.72 -38.76 -1.17
CA SER A 242 -13.57 -39.29 -1.91
C SER A 242 -13.45 -38.67 -3.31
N ARG A 243 -14.58 -38.47 -3.99
CA ARG A 243 -14.63 -37.79 -5.28
C ARG A 243 -14.20 -36.34 -5.16
N ALA A 244 -14.75 -35.61 -4.18
CA ALA A 244 -14.37 -34.20 -3.95
C ALA A 244 -12.87 -34.04 -3.61
N LEU A 245 -12.31 -34.98 -2.85
CA LEU A 245 -10.87 -35.01 -2.55
C LEU A 245 -10.05 -35.22 -3.83
N GLU A 246 -10.43 -36.17 -4.69
CA GLU A 246 -9.75 -36.42 -5.96
C GLU A 246 -9.82 -35.22 -6.90
N ASP A 247 -10.98 -34.58 -7.00
CA ASP A 247 -11.18 -33.39 -7.84
C ASP A 247 -10.38 -32.20 -7.28
N SER A 248 -10.37 -31.99 -5.96
CA SER A 248 -9.53 -30.97 -5.31
C SER A 248 -8.04 -31.21 -5.57
N LEU A 249 -7.54 -32.43 -5.52
CA LEU A 249 -6.14 -32.76 -5.83
C LEU A 249 -5.79 -32.47 -7.29
N LYS A 250 -6.71 -32.74 -8.24
CA LYS A 250 -6.52 -32.41 -9.67
C LYS A 250 -6.47 -30.88 -9.87
N ASP A 251 -7.34 -30.13 -9.18
CA ASP A 251 -7.39 -28.66 -9.27
C ASP A 251 -6.15 -28.04 -8.63
N PHE A 252 -5.63 -28.57 -7.55
CA PHE A 252 -4.34 -28.15 -6.99
C PHE A 252 -3.20 -28.37 -7.97
N GLY A 253 -3.16 -29.52 -8.65
CA GLY A 253 -2.14 -29.78 -9.68
C GLY A 253 -2.21 -28.81 -10.86
N ARG A 254 -3.42 -28.38 -11.27
CA ARG A 254 -3.61 -27.35 -12.30
C ARG A 254 -3.18 -25.96 -11.80
N THR A 255 -3.54 -25.64 -10.57
CA THR A 255 -3.16 -24.36 -9.95
C THR A 255 -1.64 -24.26 -9.76
N GLU A 256 -0.98 -25.37 -9.38
CA GLU A 256 0.48 -25.45 -9.29
C GLU A 256 1.14 -25.22 -10.66
N ALA A 257 0.63 -25.86 -11.72
CA ALA A 257 1.12 -25.66 -13.08
C ALA A 257 0.93 -24.20 -13.56
N ALA A 258 -0.24 -23.62 -13.30
CA ALA A 258 -0.53 -22.21 -13.59
C ALA A 258 0.37 -21.26 -12.77
N ALA A 259 0.66 -21.60 -11.52
CA ALA A 259 1.57 -20.83 -10.68
C ALA A 259 2.99 -20.84 -11.26
N VAL A 260 3.47 -21.98 -11.74
CA VAL A 260 4.77 -22.09 -12.43
C VAL A 260 4.84 -21.18 -13.64
N GLU A 261 3.77 -21.12 -14.43
CA GLU A 261 3.68 -20.28 -15.63
C GLU A 261 3.59 -18.78 -15.28
N LEU A 262 2.76 -18.41 -14.29
CA LEU A 262 2.50 -17.02 -13.92
C LEU A 262 3.59 -16.38 -13.07
N VAL A 263 4.21 -17.13 -12.17
CA VAL A 263 5.13 -16.60 -11.14
C VAL A 263 6.46 -17.33 -11.08
N GLY A 264 6.66 -18.35 -11.93
CA GLY A 264 7.88 -19.18 -11.98
C GLY A 264 7.87 -20.34 -10.99
N GLN A 265 8.79 -21.30 -11.22
CA GLN A 265 8.94 -22.50 -10.36
C GLN A 265 9.18 -22.18 -8.89
N GLU A 266 9.65 -20.99 -8.60
CA GLU A 266 10.03 -20.53 -7.26
C GLU A 266 8.84 -20.30 -6.33
N LEU A 267 7.64 -20.04 -6.88
CA LEU A 267 6.40 -19.85 -6.12
C LEU A 267 5.54 -21.10 -6.00
N SER A 268 5.79 -22.12 -6.77
CA SER A 268 5.02 -23.36 -6.73
C SER A 268 5.08 -24.06 -5.36
N TYR A 269 6.13 -23.81 -4.56
CA TYR A 269 6.27 -24.40 -3.21
C TYR A 269 5.21 -23.94 -2.20
N ILE A 270 4.62 -22.75 -2.39
CA ILE A 270 3.51 -22.28 -1.52
C ILE A 270 2.33 -23.24 -1.65
N PHE A 271 2.10 -23.78 -2.84
CA PHE A 271 1.00 -24.70 -3.13
C PHE A 271 1.28 -26.12 -2.67
N GLY A 272 2.54 -26.56 -2.68
CA GLY A 272 2.95 -27.88 -2.19
C GLY A 272 2.59 -28.13 -0.73
N ALA A 273 2.58 -27.09 0.09
CA ALA A 273 2.22 -27.19 1.50
C ALA A 273 0.71 -27.46 1.72
N GLN A 274 -0.16 -26.83 0.95
CA GLN A 274 -1.61 -27.07 1.03
C GLN A 274 -1.97 -28.41 0.40
N ALA A 275 -1.31 -28.81 -0.69
CA ALA A 275 -1.46 -30.13 -1.27
C ALA A 275 -1.08 -31.25 -0.28
N LEU A 276 -0.04 -31.05 0.54
CA LEU A 276 0.35 -32.00 1.59
C LEU A 276 -0.74 -32.21 2.65
N LEU A 277 -1.54 -31.19 2.97
CA LEU A 277 -2.68 -31.31 3.90
C LEU A 277 -3.78 -32.22 3.33
N LEU A 278 -3.99 -32.21 2.01
CA LEU A 278 -4.91 -33.13 1.33
C LEU A 278 -4.42 -34.58 1.28
N HIS A 279 -3.19 -34.82 1.67
CA HIS A 279 -2.60 -36.16 1.81
C HIS A 279 -2.38 -36.55 3.29
N ASP A 280 -2.70 -35.69 4.26
CA ASP A 280 -2.48 -35.95 5.67
C ASP A 280 -3.43 -37.04 6.19
N PRO A 281 -2.91 -38.23 6.61
CA PRO A 281 -3.76 -39.34 7.02
C PRO A 281 -4.55 -39.05 8.28
N LEU A 282 -4.08 -38.17 9.18
CA LEU A 282 -4.77 -37.81 10.41
C LEU A 282 -5.95 -36.88 10.11
N PHE A 283 -5.74 -35.87 9.28
CA PHE A 283 -6.78 -34.97 8.85
C PHE A 283 -7.90 -35.71 8.09
N LEU A 284 -7.54 -36.49 7.08
CA LEU A 284 -8.49 -37.27 6.28
C LEU A 284 -9.17 -38.36 7.12
N GLY A 285 -8.45 -38.98 8.03
CA GLY A 285 -8.99 -39.98 8.96
C GLY A 285 -10.06 -39.41 9.87
N GLU A 286 -9.84 -38.20 10.42
CA GLU A 286 -10.82 -37.52 11.27
C GLU A 286 -12.12 -37.18 10.51
N ILE A 287 -12.01 -36.72 9.26
CA ILE A 287 -13.19 -36.46 8.40
C ILE A 287 -13.95 -37.76 8.15
N ARG A 288 -13.26 -38.83 7.76
CA ARG A 288 -13.89 -40.14 7.49
C ARG A 288 -14.56 -40.73 8.73
N THR A 289 -13.96 -40.60 9.90
CA THR A 289 -14.54 -41.02 11.18
C THR A 289 -15.86 -40.29 11.44
N ARG A 290 -15.92 -38.97 11.19
CA ARG A 290 -17.16 -38.20 11.33
C ARG A 290 -18.25 -38.65 10.34
N ILE A 291 -17.86 -38.94 9.10
CA ILE A 291 -18.81 -39.45 8.09
C ILE A 291 -19.35 -40.82 8.49
N ARG A 292 -18.48 -41.78 8.83
CA ARG A 292 -18.84 -43.17 9.08
C ARG A 292 -19.50 -43.38 10.45
N ASP A 293 -18.83 -42.93 11.51
CA ASP A 293 -19.26 -43.24 12.88
C ASP A 293 -20.36 -42.31 13.36
N ARG A 294 -20.32 -41.02 12.97
CA ARG A 294 -21.33 -40.03 13.34
C ARG A 294 -22.43 -39.86 12.29
N ARG A 295 -22.31 -40.53 11.15
CA ARG A 295 -23.24 -40.42 10.00
C ARG A 295 -23.46 -38.98 9.54
N MET A 296 -22.42 -38.21 9.57
CA MET A 296 -22.47 -36.79 9.16
C MET A 296 -22.43 -36.67 7.64
N PRO A 297 -23.13 -35.69 7.04
CA PRO A 297 -22.94 -35.29 5.67
C PRO A 297 -21.49 -34.87 5.44
N ALA A 298 -20.91 -35.19 4.27
CA ALA A 298 -19.51 -34.99 3.95
C ALA A 298 -19.06 -33.53 4.15
N HIS A 299 -19.84 -32.56 3.68
CA HIS A 299 -19.51 -31.13 3.82
C HIS A 299 -19.48 -30.65 5.29
N LEU A 300 -20.39 -31.16 6.14
CA LEU A 300 -20.38 -30.84 7.57
C LEU A 300 -19.24 -31.57 8.30
N ALA A 301 -18.91 -32.79 7.90
CA ALA A 301 -17.78 -33.52 8.47
C ALA A 301 -16.46 -32.83 8.22
N VAL A 302 -16.25 -32.27 7.00
CA VAL A 302 -15.10 -31.45 6.64
C VAL A 302 -15.10 -30.19 7.49
N TYR A 303 -16.18 -29.42 7.53
CA TYR A 303 -16.30 -28.19 8.30
C TYR A 303 -15.96 -28.40 9.78
N ASP A 304 -16.63 -29.35 10.44
CA ASP A 304 -16.46 -29.64 11.87
C ASP A 304 -15.03 -30.18 12.18
N ALA A 305 -14.37 -30.88 11.25
CA ALA A 305 -13.00 -31.33 11.42
C ALA A 305 -11.99 -30.15 11.33
N VAL A 306 -12.20 -29.27 10.38
CA VAL A 306 -11.38 -28.06 10.20
C VAL A 306 -11.55 -27.12 11.39
N GLU A 307 -12.78 -26.85 11.82
CA GLU A 307 -13.06 -25.97 12.96
C GLU A 307 -12.42 -26.49 14.27
N ALA A 308 -12.47 -27.79 14.49
CA ALA A 308 -11.86 -28.42 15.67
C ALA A 308 -10.32 -28.27 15.66
N LEU A 309 -9.67 -28.49 14.51
CA LEU A 309 -8.25 -28.33 14.31
C LEU A 309 -7.80 -26.88 14.47
N VAL A 310 -8.46 -25.97 13.76
CA VAL A 310 -8.22 -24.52 13.80
C VAL A 310 -8.42 -23.98 15.21
N GLY A 311 -9.51 -24.36 15.87
CA GLY A 311 -9.77 -23.96 17.26
C GLY A 311 -8.70 -24.41 18.26
N THR A 312 -8.03 -25.53 17.98
CA THR A 312 -6.90 -26.02 18.79
C THR A 312 -5.62 -25.20 18.47
N MET A 313 -5.36 -24.90 17.20
CA MET A 313 -4.19 -24.14 16.75
C MET A 313 -4.24 -22.67 17.19
N LEU A 314 -5.43 -22.05 17.14
CA LEU A 314 -5.60 -20.65 17.56
C LEU A 314 -5.42 -20.44 19.08
N LYS A 315 -5.63 -21.50 19.90
CA LYS A 315 -5.38 -21.47 21.36
C LYS A 315 -3.90 -21.63 21.70
N ALA A 316 -3.08 -22.07 20.74
CA ALA A 316 -1.65 -22.19 20.96
C ALA A 316 -0.96 -20.82 20.95
N SER A 317 0.05 -20.64 21.78
CA SER A 317 0.84 -19.39 21.87
C SER A 317 1.82 -19.16 20.71
N SER A 318 1.85 -20.06 19.72
CA SER A 318 2.76 -20.04 18.58
C SER A 318 2.13 -19.38 17.37
N ASP A 319 2.73 -18.30 16.87
CA ASP A 319 2.29 -17.63 15.62
C ASP A 319 2.37 -18.57 14.41
N TYR A 320 3.31 -19.52 14.40
CA TYR A 320 3.41 -20.58 13.41
C TYR A 320 2.15 -21.47 13.33
N LEU A 321 1.55 -21.81 14.48
CA LEU A 321 0.31 -22.59 14.51
C LEU A 321 -0.90 -21.77 14.06
N ARG A 322 -0.87 -20.45 14.24
CA ARG A 322 -1.92 -19.55 13.73
C ARG A 322 -1.89 -19.44 12.20
N GLU A 323 -0.70 -19.30 11.61
CA GLU A 323 -0.55 -19.33 10.15
C GLU A 323 -0.98 -20.68 9.56
N ARG A 324 -0.67 -21.78 10.24
CA ARG A 324 -1.15 -23.10 9.84
C ARG A 324 -2.67 -23.23 9.90
N ALA A 325 -3.32 -22.56 10.83
CA ALA A 325 -4.77 -22.52 10.92
C ALA A 325 -5.43 -21.97 9.64
N GLU A 326 -4.83 -20.93 9.03
CA GLU A 326 -5.28 -20.36 7.76
C GLU A 326 -5.16 -21.36 6.59
N ASP A 327 -4.10 -22.16 6.55
CA ASP A 327 -3.93 -23.22 5.54
C ASP A 327 -5.05 -24.26 5.64
N PHE A 328 -5.39 -24.72 6.86
CA PHE A 328 -6.48 -25.66 7.08
C PHE A 328 -7.85 -25.09 6.73
N LEU A 329 -8.11 -23.82 7.05
CA LEU A 329 -9.33 -23.11 6.64
C LEU A 329 -9.43 -23.05 5.10
N GLY A 330 -8.35 -22.72 4.42
CA GLY A 330 -8.31 -22.69 2.96
C GLY A 330 -8.61 -24.06 2.32
N VAL A 331 -7.95 -25.11 2.79
CA VAL A 331 -8.16 -26.48 2.30
C VAL A 331 -9.58 -26.97 2.62
N GLY A 332 -10.10 -26.65 3.82
CA GLY A 332 -11.47 -27.00 4.21
C GLY A 332 -12.52 -26.35 3.32
N THR A 333 -12.35 -25.07 2.99
CA THR A 333 -13.25 -24.34 2.09
C THR A 333 -13.27 -24.99 0.69
N ILE A 334 -12.09 -25.32 0.14
CA ILE A 334 -11.96 -25.98 -1.17
C ILE A 334 -12.69 -27.32 -1.18
N LEU A 335 -12.51 -28.14 -0.14
CA LEU A 335 -13.19 -29.43 -0.03
C LEU A 335 -14.72 -29.29 0.10
N VAL A 336 -15.19 -28.35 0.91
CA VAL A 336 -16.63 -28.06 1.06
C VAL A 336 -17.23 -27.61 -0.26
N ASP A 337 -16.57 -26.70 -0.98
CA ASP A 337 -17.04 -26.22 -2.28
C ASP A 337 -17.04 -27.34 -3.33
N ALA A 338 -16.04 -28.22 -3.35
CA ALA A 338 -16.03 -29.38 -4.23
C ALA A 338 -17.15 -30.38 -3.92
N ILE A 339 -17.47 -30.61 -2.63
CA ILE A 339 -18.58 -31.48 -2.21
C ILE A 339 -19.94 -30.91 -2.64
N LEU A 340 -20.10 -29.59 -2.58
CA LEU A 340 -21.37 -28.93 -2.88
C LEU A 340 -21.54 -28.58 -4.38
N GLY A 341 -20.62 -29.02 -5.23
CA GLY A 341 -20.66 -28.74 -6.67
C GLY A 341 -20.39 -27.28 -6.99
N GLY A 342 -19.51 -26.63 -6.18
CA GLY A 342 -19.09 -25.26 -6.38
C GLY A 342 -18.40 -25.04 -7.73
N GLU A 343 -18.18 -23.78 -8.08
CA GLU A 343 -17.72 -23.27 -9.39
C GLU A 343 -16.81 -24.21 -10.17
N THR A 344 -17.23 -24.57 -11.37
CA THR A 344 -16.39 -25.35 -12.29
C THR A 344 -15.12 -24.56 -12.64
N ALA A 345 -13.96 -25.17 -12.46
CA ALA A 345 -12.62 -24.60 -12.71
C ALA A 345 -12.38 -24.09 -14.14
N SER A 346 -13.36 -24.15 -15.03
CA SER A 346 -13.26 -23.79 -16.44
C SER A 346 -13.90 -22.43 -16.81
N GLU A 347 -14.51 -21.71 -15.86
CA GLU A 347 -15.17 -20.45 -16.15
C GLU A 347 -14.15 -19.33 -16.37
N ASP A 348 -14.17 -18.70 -17.54
CA ASP A 348 -13.39 -17.49 -17.84
C ASP A 348 -13.96 -16.31 -17.06
N LEU A 349 -13.17 -15.69 -16.19
CA LEU A 349 -13.54 -14.53 -15.38
C LEU A 349 -13.09 -13.21 -15.97
N THR A 350 -12.75 -13.16 -17.26
CA THR A 350 -12.38 -11.93 -17.97
C THR A 350 -13.45 -10.85 -17.77
N GLY A 351 -13.05 -9.66 -17.36
CA GLY A 351 -13.97 -8.55 -17.08
C GLY A 351 -14.69 -8.65 -15.74
N SER A 352 -14.30 -9.58 -14.85
CA SER A 352 -14.85 -9.69 -13.50
C SER A 352 -13.86 -9.16 -12.46
N VAL A 353 -14.40 -8.69 -11.33
CA VAL A 353 -13.66 -8.33 -10.13
C VAL A 353 -14.00 -9.34 -9.04
N ALA A 354 -13.00 -10.07 -8.57
CA ALA A 354 -13.17 -11.02 -7.48
C ALA A 354 -13.32 -10.29 -6.14
N VAL A 355 -14.39 -10.57 -5.42
CA VAL A 355 -14.71 -10.01 -4.12
C VAL A 355 -14.70 -11.13 -3.09
N ALA A 356 -13.82 -11.04 -2.10
CA ALA A 356 -13.65 -12.09 -1.09
C ALA A 356 -13.55 -11.51 0.33
N VAL A 357 -14.02 -12.25 1.32
CA VAL A 357 -13.78 -11.88 2.73
C VAL A 357 -12.32 -12.15 3.08
N GLN A 358 -11.84 -13.34 2.79
CA GLN A 358 -10.44 -13.76 2.88
C GLN A 358 -10.07 -14.50 1.60
N LEU A 359 -8.81 -14.53 1.25
CA LEU A 359 -8.32 -15.21 0.07
C LEU A 359 -7.03 -15.97 0.37
N SER A 360 -6.96 -17.22 -0.07
CA SER A 360 -5.71 -17.99 0.01
C SER A 360 -4.80 -17.69 -1.18
N PRO A 361 -3.47 -17.87 -1.06
CA PRO A 361 -2.54 -17.73 -2.18
C PRO A 361 -2.92 -18.62 -3.38
N ALA A 362 -3.35 -19.86 -3.13
CA ALA A 362 -3.80 -20.78 -4.19
C ALA A 362 -5.01 -20.24 -4.95
N LYS A 363 -6.02 -19.73 -4.23
CA LYS A 363 -7.23 -19.18 -4.86
C LYS A 363 -6.91 -17.90 -5.66
N LEU A 364 -5.95 -17.08 -5.22
CA LEU A 364 -5.50 -15.91 -5.99
C LEU A 364 -4.90 -16.32 -7.35
N ILE A 365 -4.08 -17.36 -7.39
CA ILE A 365 -3.51 -17.88 -8.64
C ILE A 365 -4.58 -18.50 -9.54
N ASP A 366 -5.51 -19.28 -8.97
CA ASP A 366 -6.67 -19.80 -9.71
C ASP A 366 -7.43 -18.64 -10.39
N LEU A 367 -7.78 -17.60 -9.65
CA LEU A 367 -8.45 -16.42 -10.16
C LEU A 367 -7.64 -15.69 -11.25
N ALA A 368 -6.34 -15.56 -11.06
CA ALA A 368 -5.45 -14.96 -12.04
C ALA A 368 -5.36 -15.79 -13.32
N SER A 369 -5.28 -17.12 -13.23
CA SER A 369 -5.29 -18.02 -14.39
C SER A 369 -6.59 -17.94 -15.19
N ARG A 370 -7.71 -17.64 -14.49
CA ARG A 370 -9.04 -17.40 -15.06
C ARG A 370 -9.25 -15.95 -15.52
N LYS A 371 -8.18 -15.14 -15.56
CA LYS A 371 -8.13 -13.76 -16.08
C LYS A 371 -9.05 -12.77 -15.38
N VAL A 372 -9.21 -12.90 -14.06
CA VAL A 372 -9.91 -11.87 -13.28
C VAL A 372 -9.20 -10.53 -13.40
N SER A 373 -9.97 -9.44 -13.51
CA SER A 373 -9.42 -8.09 -13.76
C SER A 373 -8.85 -7.42 -12.51
N ALA A 374 -9.39 -7.74 -11.33
CA ALA A 374 -8.91 -7.24 -10.04
C ALA A 374 -9.44 -8.11 -8.89
N VAL A 375 -8.84 -7.94 -7.72
CA VAL A 375 -9.26 -8.64 -6.50
C VAL A 375 -9.49 -7.62 -5.37
N VAL A 376 -10.57 -7.82 -4.62
CA VAL A 376 -10.95 -6.98 -3.48
C VAL A 376 -11.21 -7.85 -2.27
N ILE A 377 -10.52 -7.58 -1.16
CA ILE A 377 -10.50 -8.46 0.03
C ILE A 377 -10.92 -7.65 1.27
N ALA A 378 -11.88 -8.20 2.04
CA ALA A 378 -12.35 -7.56 3.26
C ALA A 378 -11.29 -7.57 4.36
N GLU A 379 -10.61 -8.69 4.56
CA GLU A 379 -9.63 -8.92 5.62
C GLU A 379 -8.25 -9.18 5.03
N GLY A 380 -7.20 -8.67 5.69
CA GLY A 380 -5.81 -8.87 5.25
C GLY A 380 -4.99 -7.59 5.29
N GLY A 381 -3.67 -7.74 5.35
CA GLY A 381 -2.71 -6.63 5.37
C GLY A 381 -1.98 -6.44 4.05
N ILE A 382 -1.39 -5.28 3.84
CA ILE A 382 -0.56 -4.94 2.66
C ILE A 382 0.66 -5.88 2.54
N THR A 383 1.10 -6.43 3.65
CA THR A 383 2.27 -7.33 3.74
C THR A 383 1.89 -8.81 3.72
N SER A 384 0.60 -9.16 3.59
CA SER A 384 0.15 -10.55 3.51
C SER A 384 0.72 -11.27 2.28
N HIS A 385 0.85 -12.59 2.33
CA HIS A 385 1.30 -13.40 1.20
C HIS A 385 0.44 -13.19 -0.06
N VAL A 386 -0.86 -13.00 0.11
CA VAL A 386 -1.79 -12.70 -0.98
C VAL A 386 -1.49 -11.34 -1.62
N SER A 387 -1.24 -10.31 -0.80
CA SER A 387 -0.89 -8.98 -1.29
C SER A 387 0.46 -8.96 -2.04
N LEU A 388 1.45 -9.69 -1.52
CA LEU A 388 2.75 -9.85 -2.18
C LEU A 388 2.60 -10.59 -3.51
N LEU A 389 1.79 -11.64 -3.54
CA LEU A 389 1.52 -12.43 -4.72
C LEU A 389 0.74 -11.64 -5.77
N ALA A 390 -0.29 -10.87 -5.36
CA ALA A 390 -1.04 -9.99 -6.27
C ALA A 390 -0.13 -8.97 -6.96
N ARG A 391 0.81 -8.36 -6.22
CA ARG A 391 1.86 -7.51 -6.82
C ARG A 391 2.74 -8.29 -7.78
N ALA A 392 3.13 -9.51 -7.35
CA ALA A 392 3.94 -10.39 -8.17
C ALA A 392 3.29 -10.68 -9.51
N ILE A 393 1.98 -10.86 -9.60
CA ILE A 393 1.26 -11.12 -10.86
C ILE A 393 0.69 -9.85 -11.51
N ASN A 394 1.01 -8.65 -11.02
CA ASN A 394 0.45 -7.36 -11.47
C ASN A 394 -1.09 -7.34 -11.53
N LEU A 395 -1.73 -8.08 -10.63
CA LEU A 395 -3.18 -8.09 -10.50
C LEU A 395 -3.59 -6.95 -9.55
N PRO A 396 -4.38 -5.96 -10.01
CA PRO A 396 -4.87 -4.90 -9.15
C PRO A 396 -5.57 -5.48 -7.92
N ALA A 397 -5.18 -5.06 -6.72
CA ALA A 397 -5.74 -5.63 -5.49
C ALA A 397 -5.90 -4.58 -4.39
N ILE A 398 -7.07 -4.59 -3.74
CA ILE A 398 -7.40 -3.82 -2.54
C ILE A 398 -7.66 -4.80 -1.40
N THR A 399 -7.10 -4.54 -0.22
CA THR A 399 -7.32 -5.35 0.98
C THR A 399 -7.78 -4.50 2.16
N GLY A 400 -8.36 -5.13 3.20
CA GLY A 400 -8.73 -4.44 4.42
C GLY A 400 -9.90 -3.46 4.29
N ILE A 401 -10.85 -3.72 3.39
CA ILE A 401 -12.08 -2.91 3.26
C ILE A 401 -13.00 -3.12 4.48
N GLY A 402 -12.89 -4.25 5.15
CA GLY A 402 -13.70 -4.58 6.31
C GLY A 402 -15.10 -5.12 5.97
N PRO A 403 -16.01 -5.14 6.98
CA PRO A 403 -17.34 -5.75 6.84
C PRO A 403 -18.21 -5.14 5.75
N SER A 404 -17.97 -3.89 5.37
CA SER A 404 -18.73 -3.18 4.33
C SER A 404 -18.62 -3.86 2.96
N LEU A 405 -17.57 -4.68 2.72
CA LEU A 405 -17.45 -5.44 1.48
C LEU A 405 -18.58 -6.46 1.30
N LYS A 406 -19.17 -6.95 2.40
CA LYS A 406 -20.30 -7.90 2.36
C LYS A 406 -21.58 -7.31 1.77
N THR A 407 -21.68 -5.99 1.66
CA THR A 407 -22.84 -5.31 1.07
C THR A 407 -22.79 -5.24 -0.46
N VAL A 408 -21.67 -5.64 -1.07
CA VAL A 408 -21.52 -5.66 -2.54
C VAL A 408 -22.33 -6.81 -3.13
N PRO A 409 -23.31 -6.55 -4.00
CA PRO A 409 -24.11 -7.58 -4.63
C PRO A 409 -23.31 -8.39 -5.66
N GLU A 410 -23.63 -9.66 -5.84
CA GLU A 410 -23.12 -10.45 -6.98
C GLU A 410 -23.53 -9.82 -8.30
N GLY A 411 -22.61 -9.68 -9.24
CA GLY A 411 -22.82 -9.08 -10.54
C GLY A 411 -22.87 -7.55 -10.57
N ALA A 412 -22.77 -6.87 -9.42
CA ALA A 412 -22.66 -5.41 -9.36
C ALA A 412 -21.50 -4.90 -10.20
N ARG A 413 -21.67 -3.77 -10.87
CA ARG A 413 -20.56 -3.11 -11.58
C ARG A 413 -19.60 -2.49 -10.57
N LEU A 414 -18.33 -2.84 -10.66
CA LEU A 414 -17.28 -2.35 -9.78
C LEU A 414 -16.21 -1.60 -10.58
N LEU A 415 -15.69 -0.53 -9.98
CA LEU A 415 -14.45 0.10 -10.39
C LEU A 415 -13.48 0.03 -9.23
N VAL A 416 -12.35 -0.64 -9.46
CA VAL A 416 -11.27 -0.82 -8.51
C VAL A 416 -10.16 0.17 -8.84
N ASP A 417 -9.88 1.09 -7.93
CA ASP A 417 -8.68 1.93 -7.98
C ASP A 417 -7.72 1.49 -6.88
N ALA A 418 -6.91 0.51 -7.20
CA ALA A 418 -5.93 -0.04 -6.28
C ALA A 418 -4.65 0.80 -6.18
N VAL A 419 -4.57 1.96 -6.84
CA VAL A 419 -3.48 2.94 -6.64
C VAL A 419 -3.69 3.70 -5.34
N VAL A 420 -4.95 4.09 -5.07
CA VAL A 420 -5.32 4.84 -3.86
C VAL A 420 -6.15 4.02 -2.86
N GLY A 421 -6.56 2.78 -3.23
CA GLY A 421 -7.36 1.89 -2.38
C GLY A 421 -8.86 2.18 -2.38
N ASN A 422 -9.42 2.70 -3.47
CA ASN A 422 -10.84 2.99 -3.61
C ASN A 422 -11.58 1.90 -4.41
N LEU A 423 -12.71 1.46 -3.89
CA LEU A 423 -13.66 0.59 -4.58
C LEU A 423 -14.97 1.34 -4.78
N PHE A 424 -15.34 1.58 -6.03
CA PHE A 424 -16.64 2.16 -6.39
C PHE A 424 -17.60 1.02 -6.74
N VAL A 425 -18.73 0.97 -6.07
CA VAL A 425 -19.83 0.03 -6.34
C VAL A 425 -20.89 0.77 -7.12
N GLU A 426 -21.34 0.21 -8.23
CA GLU A 426 -22.23 0.82 -9.21
C GLU A 426 -21.75 2.22 -9.67
N PRO A 427 -20.51 2.34 -10.20
CA PRO A 427 -19.96 3.62 -10.63
C PRO A 427 -20.78 4.21 -11.78
N THR A 428 -20.92 5.53 -11.79
CA THR A 428 -21.59 6.23 -12.89
C THR A 428 -20.76 6.14 -14.18
N GLU A 429 -21.42 6.26 -15.36
CA GLU A 429 -20.72 6.28 -16.64
C GLU A 429 -19.63 7.36 -16.73
N ALA A 430 -19.84 8.52 -16.12
CA ALA A 430 -18.86 9.60 -16.08
C ALA A 430 -17.59 9.19 -15.31
N VAL A 431 -17.74 8.49 -14.19
CA VAL A 431 -16.61 7.96 -13.39
C VAL A 431 -15.89 6.87 -14.16
N CYS A 432 -16.62 5.92 -14.76
CA CYS A 432 -16.02 4.88 -15.61
C CYS A 432 -15.24 5.47 -16.78
N ALA A 433 -15.84 6.44 -17.51
CA ALA A 433 -15.20 7.08 -18.65
C ALA A 433 -13.89 7.81 -18.26
N ALA A 434 -13.87 8.49 -17.11
CA ALA A 434 -12.66 9.12 -16.60
C ALA A 434 -11.54 8.11 -16.36
N TYR A 435 -11.86 6.96 -15.73
CA TYR A 435 -10.89 5.90 -15.48
C TYR A 435 -10.50 5.12 -16.76
N GLU A 436 -11.42 4.88 -17.69
CA GLU A 436 -11.12 4.24 -18.99
C GLU A 436 -10.22 5.11 -19.87
N LEU A 437 -10.39 6.43 -19.86
CA LEU A 437 -9.48 7.37 -20.52
C LEU A 437 -8.06 7.23 -19.93
N THR A 438 -7.95 7.26 -18.62
CA THR A 438 -6.65 7.08 -17.93
C THR A 438 -6.01 5.71 -18.22
N GLN A 439 -6.82 4.63 -18.30
CA GLN A 439 -6.31 3.30 -18.65
C GLN A 439 -5.91 3.18 -20.12
N ARG A 440 -6.72 3.70 -21.06
CA ARG A 440 -6.39 3.68 -22.49
C ARG A 440 -5.14 4.47 -22.79
N GLU A 441 -4.95 5.58 -22.11
CA GLU A 441 -3.75 6.41 -22.20
C GLU A 441 -2.54 5.64 -21.65
N ALA A 442 -2.65 4.97 -20.51
CA ALA A 442 -1.58 4.13 -19.95
C ALA A 442 -1.21 2.90 -20.80
N ILE A 443 -2.18 2.32 -21.54
CA ILE A 443 -1.95 1.15 -22.40
C ILE A 443 -1.43 1.56 -23.79
N LEU A 444 -1.90 2.68 -24.34
CA LEU A 444 -1.44 3.19 -25.63
C LEU A 444 0.00 3.74 -25.58
N GLU A 445 0.52 4.04 -24.39
CA GLU A 445 1.84 4.62 -24.15
C GLU A 445 2.98 3.61 -23.98
N VAL A 446 2.79 2.33 -24.26
CA VAL A 446 3.92 1.48 -24.63
C VAL A 446 4.29 1.83 -26.09
N GLY A 447 4.49 3.12 -26.35
CA GLY A 447 5.09 3.59 -27.58
C GLY A 447 6.54 3.10 -27.59
N ASN A 448 6.91 2.33 -28.60
CA ASN A 448 8.29 2.13 -29.01
C ASN A 448 8.92 3.48 -29.42
N ASP A 449 9.09 4.38 -28.45
CA ASP A 449 9.85 5.61 -28.69
C ASP A 449 11.34 5.23 -28.71
N LEU A 450 11.79 4.85 -29.92
CA LEU A 450 13.17 4.44 -30.17
C LEU A 450 14.19 5.47 -29.65
N GLU A 451 13.79 6.72 -29.57
CA GLU A 451 14.64 7.78 -29.04
C GLU A 451 14.88 7.63 -27.52
N LEU A 452 13.95 7.04 -26.77
CA LEU A 452 14.10 6.83 -25.33
C LEU A 452 14.78 5.51 -24.97
N GLN A 453 15.04 4.63 -25.96
CA GLN A 453 15.74 3.35 -25.77
C GLN A 453 17.25 3.50 -25.48
N GLY A 454 17.86 4.63 -25.80
CA GLY A 454 19.28 4.89 -25.55
C GLY A 454 19.55 5.49 -24.16
N PRO A 455 20.83 5.71 -23.81
CA PRO A 455 21.21 6.38 -22.58
C PRO A 455 20.59 7.78 -22.49
N CYS A 456 20.26 8.19 -21.26
CA CYS A 456 19.73 9.54 -21.02
C CYS A 456 20.88 10.54 -21.13
N ARG A 457 20.84 11.42 -22.13
CA ARG A 457 21.79 12.52 -22.30
C ARG A 457 21.11 13.84 -22.01
N LEU A 458 21.69 14.62 -21.13
CA LEU A 458 21.26 16.00 -20.87
C LEU A 458 21.45 16.85 -22.13
N SER A 459 20.76 17.99 -22.22
CA SER A 459 20.90 18.89 -23.37
C SER A 459 22.32 19.44 -23.56
N SER A 460 23.14 19.45 -22.51
CA SER A 460 24.56 19.81 -22.52
C SER A 460 25.52 18.66 -22.87
N GLY A 461 24.98 17.42 -23.03
CA GLY A 461 25.71 16.25 -23.53
C GLY A 461 26.17 15.26 -22.49
N GLU A 462 26.08 15.55 -21.18
CA GLU A 462 26.44 14.63 -20.12
C GLU A 462 25.46 13.43 -20.09
N GLU A 463 25.98 12.26 -19.76
CA GLU A 463 25.22 11.03 -19.69
C GLU A 463 24.79 10.73 -18.25
N MET A 464 23.51 10.51 -18.05
CA MET A 464 22.94 10.00 -16.80
C MET A 464 22.31 8.65 -17.04
N ARG A 465 22.60 7.67 -16.19
CA ARG A 465 21.99 6.35 -16.28
C ARG A 465 20.64 6.31 -15.58
N VAL A 466 19.66 5.78 -16.28
CA VAL A 466 18.32 5.53 -15.71
C VAL A 466 18.09 4.02 -15.72
N MET A 467 18.11 3.41 -14.53
CA MET A 467 18.06 1.97 -14.32
C MET A 467 16.74 1.53 -13.66
N ALA A 468 16.46 0.25 -13.74
CA ALA A 468 15.28 -0.35 -13.12
C ALA A 468 15.55 -0.82 -11.69
N ASN A 469 14.51 -0.71 -10.82
CA ASN A 469 14.37 -1.48 -9.60
C ASN A 469 13.52 -2.72 -9.92
N VAL A 470 14.00 -3.90 -9.57
CA VAL A 470 13.39 -5.18 -9.91
C VAL A 470 13.31 -6.05 -8.65
N GLY A 471 12.17 -6.65 -8.41
CA GLY A 471 11.94 -7.62 -7.34
C GLY A 471 11.70 -9.04 -7.84
N LEU A 472 11.31 -9.19 -9.13
CA LEU A 472 10.92 -10.45 -9.74
C LEU A 472 11.53 -10.60 -11.13
N LEU A 473 11.88 -11.83 -11.50
CA LEU A 473 12.49 -12.15 -12.81
C LEU A 473 11.66 -11.65 -14.00
N ARG A 474 10.34 -11.76 -13.93
CA ARG A 474 9.42 -11.32 -15.00
C ARG A 474 9.38 -9.80 -15.23
N GLU A 475 9.87 -8.98 -14.28
CA GLU A 475 9.98 -7.54 -14.43
C GLU A 475 11.15 -7.14 -15.32
N LEU A 476 12.13 -8.03 -15.49
CA LEU A 476 13.33 -7.76 -16.30
C LEU A 476 13.01 -7.51 -17.78
N PRO A 477 12.24 -8.36 -18.48
CA PRO A 477 11.87 -8.07 -19.88
C PRO A 477 11.12 -6.74 -20.03
N VAL A 478 10.24 -6.41 -19.07
CA VAL A 478 9.50 -5.13 -19.07
C VAL A 478 10.47 -3.95 -18.89
N ALA A 479 11.41 -4.06 -17.96
CA ALA A 479 12.43 -3.03 -17.76
C ALA A 479 13.30 -2.83 -19.03
N ALA A 480 13.63 -3.92 -19.73
CA ALA A 480 14.38 -3.87 -20.97
C ALA A 480 13.59 -3.16 -22.09
N GLN A 481 12.30 -3.48 -22.23
CA GLN A 481 11.40 -2.86 -23.22
C GLN A 481 11.20 -1.36 -22.97
N ARG A 482 11.17 -0.93 -21.70
CA ARG A 482 11.07 0.47 -21.30
C ARG A 482 12.41 1.21 -21.31
N GLY A 483 13.43 0.64 -21.91
CA GLY A 483 14.71 1.31 -22.15
C GLY A 483 15.57 1.47 -20.89
N ALA A 484 15.45 0.62 -19.87
CA ALA A 484 16.36 0.66 -18.72
C ALA A 484 17.81 0.47 -19.14
N ASP A 485 18.73 1.28 -18.64
CA ASP A 485 20.16 1.17 -18.95
C ASP A 485 20.84 0.03 -18.18
N GLY A 486 20.14 -0.56 -17.21
CA GLY A 486 20.56 -1.65 -16.35
C GLY A 486 19.54 -1.88 -15.25
N VAL A 487 19.87 -2.80 -14.34
CA VAL A 487 19.15 -2.97 -13.08
C VAL A 487 19.99 -2.36 -11.96
N GLY A 488 19.53 -1.23 -11.42
CA GLY A 488 20.22 -0.53 -10.35
C GLY A 488 19.95 -1.12 -8.97
N LEU A 489 18.83 -1.86 -8.83
CA LEU A 489 18.50 -2.61 -7.63
C LEU A 489 17.69 -3.87 -7.97
N TYR A 490 18.33 -5.04 -7.88
CA TYR A 490 17.64 -6.32 -7.84
C TYR A 490 17.44 -6.74 -6.38
N ARG A 491 16.18 -6.86 -5.94
CA ARG A 491 15.81 -7.24 -4.58
C ARG A 491 15.74 -8.75 -4.46
N THR A 492 16.46 -9.33 -3.50
CA THR A 492 16.57 -10.79 -3.32
C THR A 492 15.60 -11.35 -2.29
N GLU A 493 14.87 -10.48 -1.57
CA GLU A 493 13.99 -10.85 -0.45
C GLU A 493 12.93 -11.86 -0.86
N PHE A 494 12.41 -11.71 -2.08
CA PHE A 494 11.36 -12.57 -2.59
C PHE A 494 11.77 -14.04 -2.62
N THR A 495 13.01 -14.32 -3.03
CA THR A 495 13.57 -15.69 -3.05
C THR A 495 13.57 -16.34 -1.66
N TYR A 496 13.69 -15.53 -0.59
CA TYR A 496 13.64 -16.03 0.79
C TYR A 496 12.22 -16.14 1.32
N LEU A 497 11.35 -15.20 0.97
CA LEU A 497 9.96 -15.15 1.46
C LEU A 497 9.11 -16.32 0.96
N VAL A 498 9.43 -16.88 -0.21
CA VAL A 498 8.68 -17.99 -0.79
C VAL A 498 9.11 -19.37 -0.25
N HIS A 499 10.22 -19.45 0.47
CA HIS A 499 10.74 -20.71 1.01
C HIS A 499 10.54 -20.76 2.52
N ARG A 500 10.11 -21.90 3.05
CA ARG A 500 10.01 -22.15 4.51
C ARG A 500 11.34 -22.22 5.21
N ASN A 501 12.36 -22.67 4.50
CA ASN A 501 13.75 -22.75 4.97
C ASN A 501 14.60 -21.80 4.13
N SER A 502 15.78 -21.45 4.62
CA SER A 502 16.73 -20.66 3.82
C SER A 502 16.95 -21.32 2.46
N PRO A 503 16.82 -20.59 1.35
CA PRO A 503 16.98 -21.15 0.02
C PRO A 503 18.41 -21.68 -0.18
N THR A 504 18.52 -22.86 -0.80
CA THR A 504 19.82 -23.50 -1.06
C THR A 504 20.65 -22.68 -2.04
N GLU A 505 21.98 -22.92 -2.04
CA GLU A 505 22.87 -22.29 -3.03
C GLU A 505 22.43 -22.58 -4.47
N ALA A 506 22.01 -23.82 -4.75
CA ALA A 506 21.54 -24.21 -6.08
C ALA A 506 20.26 -23.48 -6.51
N THR A 507 19.35 -23.24 -5.58
CA THR A 507 18.12 -22.47 -5.85
C THR A 507 18.46 -21.03 -6.17
N GLN A 508 19.26 -20.37 -5.34
CA GLN A 508 19.67 -18.99 -5.55
C GLN A 508 20.49 -18.82 -6.84
N LEU A 509 21.38 -19.77 -7.13
CA LEU A 509 22.18 -19.77 -8.36
C LEU A 509 21.28 -19.74 -9.61
N ARG A 510 20.24 -20.58 -9.67
CA ARG A 510 19.31 -20.60 -10.80
C ARG A 510 18.59 -19.26 -10.98
N VAL A 511 18.15 -18.64 -9.89
CA VAL A 511 17.47 -17.34 -9.91
C VAL A 511 18.38 -16.27 -10.50
N TYR A 512 19.61 -16.17 -10.01
CA TYR A 512 20.54 -15.14 -10.46
C TYR A 512 21.01 -15.40 -11.91
N GLN A 513 21.25 -16.66 -12.29
CA GLN A 513 21.54 -17.00 -13.68
C GLN A 513 20.39 -16.63 -14.62
N ARG A 514 19.15 -16.88 -14.22
CA ARG A 514 17.98 -16.50 -14.99
C ARG A 514 17.88 -14.98 -15.13
N ALA A 515 18.18 -14.21 -14.07
CA ALA A 515 18.19 -12.76 -14.14
C ALA A 515 19.16 -12.22 -15.21
N PHE A 516 20.35 -12.78 -15.31
CA PHE A 516 21.30 -12.41 -16.37
C PHE A 516 20.86 -12.85 -17.77
N GLN A 517 20.16 -13.98 -17.91
CA GLN A 517 19.60 -14.44 -19.19
C GLN A 517 18.47 -13.53 -19.68
N GLU A 518 17.60 -13.07 -18.79
CA GLU A 518 16.47 -12.18 -19.14
C GLU A 518 16.93 -10.73 -19.41
N PHE A 519 18.11 -10.34 -18.94
CA PHE A 519 18.65 -8.98 -19.09
C PHE A 519 20.11 -8.99 -19.56
N PRO A 520 20.37 -9.50 -20.78
CA PRO A 520 21.72 -9.72 -21.26
C PRO A 520 22.48 -8.40 -21.49
N ASP A 521 23.81 -8.45 -21.35
CA ASP A 521 24.77 -7.37 -21.67
C ASP A 521 24.62 -6.06 -20.90
N ARG A 522 23.66 -5.95 -19.98
CA ARG A 522 23.43 -4.76 -19.14
C ARG A 522 23.83 -5.04 -17.69
N PRO A 523 24.25 -4.02 -16.94
CA PRO A 523 24.67 -4.22 -15.56
C PRO A 523 23.47 -4.52 -14.65
N ILE A 524 23.65 -5.50 -13.75
CA ILE A 524 22.66 -5.81 -12.69
C ILE A 524 23.34 -5.62 -11.33
N THR A 525 22.79 -4.75 -10.49
CA THR A 525 23.18 -4.59 -9.09
C THR A 525 22.28 -5.44 -8.21
N ILE A 526 22.83 -6.50 -7.62
CA ILE A 526 22.07 -7.43 -6.76
C ILE A 526 22.31 -7.05 -5.30
N ARG A 527 21.24 -6.73 -4.59
CA ARG A 527 21.27 -6.45 -3.17
C ARG A 527 21.21 -7.77 -2.40
N THR A 528 22.11 -7.96 -1.43
CA THR A 528 22.02 -9.10 -0.51
C THR A 528 20.78 -8.96 0.37
N LEU A 529 20.43 -10.04 1.08
CA LEU A 529 19.20 -10.17 1.84
C LEU A 529 18.89 -8.92 2.71
N ASP A 530 17.69 -8.35 2.52
CA ASP A 530 17.17 -7.23 3.31
C ASP A 530 15.82 -7.60 3.94
N LEU A 531 15.87 -8.56 4.87
CA LEU A 531 14.73 -8.99 5.67
C LEU A 531 15.05 -8.82 7.16
N GLY A 532 14.01 -8.72 7.98
CA GLY A 532 14.11 -8.64 9.43
C GLY A 532 12.77 -8.92 10.11
N GLY A 533 12.79 -9.03 11.45
CA GLY A 533 11.61 -9.27 12.26
C GLY A 533 10.90 -10.58 11.92
N ASP A 534 9.58 -10.57 11.94
CA ASP A 534 8.71 -11.74 11.73
C ASP A 534 8.98 -12.48 10.41
N LYS A 535 9.45 -11.77 9.38
CA LYS A 535 9.75 -12.34 8.06
C LYS A 535 11.01 -13.20 8.05
N ALA A 536 11.99 -12.87 8.88
CA ALA A 536 13.22 -13.67 9.03
C ALA A 536 12.99 -14.90 9.91
N ALA A 537 12.06 -14.82 10.87
CA ALA A 537 11.72 -15.93 11.76
C ALA A 537 11.18 -17.14 10.99
N ALA A 538 10.51 -16.94 9.86
CA ALA A 538 9.93 -18.00 9.05
C ALA A 538 10.98 -19.04 8.56
N PHE A 539 12.22 -18.62 8.28
CA PHE A 539 13.27 -19.53 7.77
C PHE A 539 14.48 -19.72 8.70
N LEU A 540 14.59 -18.90 9.78
CA LEU A 540 15.68 -19.03 10.77
C LEU A 540 15.26 -19.74 12.04
N GLY A 541 13.97 -20.08 12.21
CA GLY A 541 13.43 -20.67 13.43
C GLY A 541 13.10 -19.61 14.51
N ASN A 542 12.55 -20.05 15.64
CA ASN A 542 12.05 -19.19 16.72
C ASN A 542 13.01 -18.04 17.05
N GLN A 543 12.64 -16.83 16.65
CA GLN A 543 13.25 -15.59 17.11
C GLN A 543 12.33 -14.93 18.13
N GLU A 544 12.90 -14.31 19.15
CA GLU A 544 12.15 -13.48 20.08
C GLU A 544 11.52 -12.32 19.31
N LYS A 545 10.26 -12.01 19.62
CA LYS A 545 9.54 -10.89 19.02
C LYS A 545 10.23 -9.58 19.39
N GLU A 546 10.70 -8.84 18.42
CA GLU A 546 11.31 -7.53 18.62
C GLU A 546 10.24 -6.45 18.76
N ASP A 547 10.39 -5.56 19.74
CA ASP A 547 9.47 -4.42 19.92
C ASP A 547 9.56 -3.42 18.74
N ASN A 548 10.74 -3.29 18.12
CA ASN A 548 11.00 -2.39 17.01
C ASN A 548 11.73 -3.09 15.86
N PRO A 549 11.05 -3.91 15.04
CA PRO A 549 11.69 -4.73 14.00
C PRO A 549 12.47 -3.93 12.95
N PHE A 550 12.08 -2.67 12.69
CA PHE A 550 12.81 -1.78 11.77
C PHE A 550 14.19 -1.37 12.30
N LEU A 551 14.38 -1.35 13.62
CA LEU A 551 15.64 -1.01 14.30
C LEU A 551 16.41 -2.25 14.81
N GLY A 552 15.82 -3.42 14.68
CA GLY A 552 16.30 -4.68 15.21
C GLY A 552 17.27 -5.44 14.31
N LEU A 553 17.21 -6.77 14.41
CA LEU A 553 18.05 -7.72 13.67
C LEU A 553 17.50 -7.90 12.24
N ARG A 554 17.99 -7.07 11.32
CA ARG A 554 17.59 -7.10 9.89
C ARG A 554 18.78 -6.88 8.96
N SER A 555 18.60 -7.21 7.69
CA SER A 555 19.52 -6.87 6.60
C SER A 555 20.93 -7.39 6.84
N ILE A 556 21.96 -6.54 6.74
CA ILE A 556 23.34 -6.95 6.99
C ILE A 556 23.58 -7.45 8.42
N ARG A 557 22.87 -6.90 9.41
CA ARG A 557 22.99 -7.36 10.80
C ARG A 557 22.56 -8.82 10.94
N LEU A 558 21.44 -9.17 10.29
CA LEU A 558 20.97 -10.54 10.21
C LEU A 558 21.98 -11.44 9.45
N SER A 559 22.48 -10.96 8.32
CA SER A 559 23.45 -11.69 7.50
C SER A 559 24.75 -11.98 8.28
N LEU A 560 25.22 -11.05 9.09
CA LEU A 560 26.40 -11.24 9.93
C LEU A 560 26.14 -12.11 11.16
N ALA A 561 24.92 -12.11 11.70
CA ALA A 561 24.51 -13.01 12.78
C ALA A 561 24.36 -14.47 12.31
N TYR A 562 24.01 -14.69 11.03
CA TYR A 562 23.87 -16.00 10.41
C TYR A 562 24.82 -16.16 9.20
N PRO A 563 26.14 -16.21 9.43
CA PRO A 563 27.14 -16.12 8.37
C PRO A 563 27.07 -17.28 7.35
N GLU A 564 26.57 -18.45 7.73
CA GLU A 564 26.38 -19.56 6.80
C GLU A 564 25.33 -19.27 5.73
N VAL A 565 24.21 -18.66 6.13
CA VAL A 565 23.14 -18.22 5.20
C VAL A 565 23.69 -17.15 4.26
N PHE A 566 24.45 -16.21 4.80
CA PHE A 566 25.06 -15.14 4.03
C PHE A 566 26.09 -15.65 3.04
N ARG A 567 27.01 -16.54 3.46
CA ARG A 567 27.99 -17.15 2.54
C ARG A 567 27.32 -18.00 1.46
N THR A 568 26.23 -18.70 1.78
CA THR A 568 25.45 -19.43 0.78
C THR A 568 24.93 -18.49 -0.31
N GLN A 569 24.41 -17.31 0.05
CA GLN A 569 24.00 -16.29 -0.91
C GLN A 569 25.19 -15.77 -1.73
N LEU A 570 26.31 -15.46 -1.08
CA LEU A 570 27.51 -14.95 -1.74
C LEU A 570 28.07 -15.96 -2.73
N ARG A 571 28.17 -17.25 -2.36
CA ARG A 571 28.64 -18.30 -3.29
C ARG A 571 27.75 -18.41 -4.52
N ALA A 572 26.43 -18.40 -4.34
CA ALA A 572 25.49 -18.41 -5.47
C ALA A 572 25.66 -17.17 -6.38
N LEU A 573 25.85 -15.98 -5.80
CA LEU A 573 26.10 -14.74 -6.54
C LEU A 573 27.40 -14.83 -7.35
N PHE A 574 28.51 -15.23 -6.73
CA PHE A 574 29.80 -15.34 -7.41
C PHE A 574 29.76 -16.34 -8.56
N ARG A 575 29.09 -17.48 -8.37
CA ARG A 575 28.93 -18.51 -9.42
C ARG A 575 28.07 -18.00 -10.58
N ALA A 576 26.94 -17.37 -10.30
CA ALA A 576 26.04 -16.84 -11.31
C ALA A 576 26.66 -15.72 -12.14
N SER A 577 27.57 -14.96 -11.54
CA SER A 577 28.12 -13.72 -12.12
C SER A 577 29.33 -13.96 -13.03
N ARG A 578 29.76 -15.20 -13.25
CA ARG A 578 30.90 -15.49 -14.14
C ARG A 578 30.62 -14.99 -15.56
N GLY A 579 31.42 -14.05 -16.03
CA GLY A 579 31.27 -13.45 -17.36
C GLY A 579 30.11 -12.44 -17.47
N GLN A 580 29.46 -12.09 -16.35
CA GLN A 580 28.33 -11.18 -16.33
C GLN A 580 28.71 -9.80 -15.74
N LYS A 581 27.94 -8.77 -16.11
CA LYS A 581 28.10 -7.41 -15.55
C LYS A 581 27.34 -7.27 -14.24
N CYS A 582 27.83 -7.93 -13.19
CA CYS A 582 27.20 -7.94 -11.85
C CYS A 582 27.90 -7.00 -10.88
N ARG A 583 27.14 -6.40 -9.99
CA ARG A 583 27.56 -5.65 -8.80
C ARG A 583 26.83 -6.20 -7.58
N VAL A 584 27.50 -6.26 -6.44
CA VAL A 584 26.89 -6.72 -5.17
C VAL A 584 26.70 -5.53 -4.23
N LEU A 585 25.50 -5.36 -3.69
CA LEU A 585 25.11 -4.25 -2.83
C LEU A 585 24.72 -4.76 -1.45
N PHE A 586 25.34 -4.20 -0.39
CA PHE A 586 25.06 -4.57 1.00
C PHE A 586 24.14 -3.53 1.66
N PRO A 587 22.94 -3.95 2.15
CA PRO A 587 21.98 -3.06 2.78
C PRO A 587 22.35 -2.71 4.22
N MET A 588 21.78 -1.63 4.75
CA MET A 588 21.81 -1.25 6.18
C MET A 588 23.21 -1.08 6.81
N ILE A 589 24.25 -0.82 6.02
CA ILE A 589 25.59 -0.56 6.55
C ILE A 589 25.56 0.71 7.41
N SER A 590 25.98 0.59 8.68
CA SER A 590 26.00 1.69 9.64
C SER A 590 27.39 2.01 10.19
N SER A 591 28.37 1.14 9.97
CA SER A 591 29.76 1.33 10.43
C SER A 591 30.79 0.76 9.46
N VAL A 592 32.05 1.22 9.59
CA VAL A 592 33.18 0.65 8.84
C VAL A 592 33.49 -0.77 9.28
N ASP A 593 33.24 -1.09 10.54
CA ASP A 593 33.51 -2.42 11.07
C ASP A 593 32.51 -3.45 10.54
N GLU A 594 31.21 -3.07 10.39
CA GLU A 594 30.23 -3.91 9.68
C GLU A 594 30.66 -4.15 8.24
N MET A 595 31.14 -3.13 7.53
CA MET A 595 31.60 -3.26 6.15
C MET A 595 32.83 -4.18 6.05
N ARG A 596 33.80 -4.03 6.95
CA ARG A 596 34.97 -4.91 7.00
C ARG A 596 34.62 -6.36 7.28
N GLU A 597 33.73 -6.59 8.24
CA GLU A 597 33.24 -7.95 8.52
C GLU A 597 32.47 -8.52 7.34
N THR A 598 31.65 -7.72 6.65
CA THR A 598 30.96 -8.10 5.41
C THR A 598 31.96 -8.55 4.34
N LEU A 599 33.00 -7.78 4.11
CA LEU A 599 34.05 -8.12 3.14
C LEU A 599 34.84 -9.37 3.58
N ARG A 600 35.06 -9.58 4.86
CA ARG A 600 35.67 -10.82 5.37
C ARG A 600 34.81 -12.04 5.03
N GLN A 601 33.47 -11.95 5.14
CA GLN A 601 32.57 -13.04 4.73
C GLN A 601 32.61 -13.26 3.22
N VAL A 602 32.75 -12.21 2.41
CA VAL A 602 32.97 -12.30 0.96
C VAL A 602 34.25 -13.11 0.65
N ASP A 603 35.36 -12.81 1.34
CA ASP A 603 36.63 -13.52 1.11
C ASP A 603 36.56 -14.99 1.54
N LEU A 604 35.83 -15.30 2.64
CA LEU A 604 35.58 -16.67 3.05
C LEU A 604 34.75 -17.42 1.99
N ALA A 605 33.69 -16.84 1.46
CA ALA A 605 32.87 -17.46 0.41
C ALA A 605 33.70 -17.77 -0.87
N ARG A 606 34.61 -16.86 -1.26
CA ARG A 606 35.55 -17.08 -2.36
C ARG A 606 36.52 -18.23 -2.05
N ALA A 607 37.04 -18.29 -0.84
CA ALA A 607 37.95 -19.37 -0.41
C ALA A 607 37.23 -20.73 -0.45
N GLU A 608 35.99 -20.79 -0.01
CA GLU A 608 35.16 -22.01 -0.07
C GLU A 608 34.94 -22.47 -1.52
N LEU A 609 34.63 -21.53 -2.45
CA LEU A 609 34.46 -21.83 -3.88
C LEU A 609 35.74 -22.36 -4.52
N ARG A 610 36.91 -21.76 -4.21
CA ARG A 610 38.23 -22.25 -4.70
C ARG A 610 38.54 -23.64 -4.16
N ALA A 611 38.27 -23.88 -2.87
CA ALA A 611 38.51 -25.17 -2.24
C ALA A 611 37.65 -26.30 -2.84
N THR A 612 36.45 -25.97 -3.32
CA THR A 612 35.56 -26.94 -3.98
C THR A 612 35.71 -27.00 -5.49
N GLY A 613 36.66 -26.26 -6.08
CA GLY A 613 36.94 -26.24 -7.53
C GLY A 613 35.77 -25.73 -8.37
N GLN A 614 34.90 -24.90 -7.79
CA GLN A 614 33.74 -24.34 -8.51
C GLN A 614 34.18 -23.18 -9.40
N ASP A 615 33.56 -23.08 -10.58
CA ASP A 615 33.71 -21.93 -11.46
C ASP A 615 32.92 -20.73 -10.94
N PHE A 616 33.58 -19.55 -10.79
CA PHE A 616 32.94 -18.34 -10.29
C PHE A 616 33.64 -17.05 -10.78
N ALA A 617 33.05 -15.88 -10.57
CA ALA A 617 33.66 -14.59 -10.83
C ALA A 617 34.67 -14.26 -9.71
N GLU A 618 35.95 -14.17 -10.02
CA GLU A 618 36.99 -13.87 -9.01
C GLU A 618 36.84 -12.51 -8.36
N THR A 619 36.35 -11.51 -9.12
CA THR A 619 36.15 -10.15 -8.65
C THR A 619 34.79 -9.63 -9.08
N LEU A 620 34.07 -9.06 -8.14
CA LEU A 620 32.82 -8.31 -8.39
C LEU A 620 32.92 -6.96 -7.67
N PRO A 621 32.40 -5.87 -8.26
CA PRO A 621 32.28 -4.59 -7.56
C PRO A 621 31.34 -4.74 -6.36
N MET A 622 31.84 -4.34 -5.17
CA MET A 622 31.09 -4.34 -3.91
C MET A 622 30.67 -2.93 -3.57
N GLY A 623 29.41 -2.74 -3.18
CA GLY A 623 28.87 -1.45 -2.81
C GLY A 623 28.13 -1.48 -1.46
N ALA A 624 28.01 -0.32 -0.84
CA ALA A 624 27.21 -0.13 0.38
C ALA A 624 25.95 0.66 0.06
N MET A 625 24.84 0.24 0.65
CA MET A 625 23.61 1.03 0.63
C MET A 625 23.67 2.08 1.75
N ILE A 626 23.55 3.34 1.37
CA ILE A 626 23.53 4.48 2.28
C ILE A 626 22.06 4.78 2.59
N GLU A 627 21.59 4.23 3.67
CA GLU A 627 20.19 4.33 4.10
C GLU A 627 20.05 4.50 5.61
N VAL A 628 21.19 4.56 6.33
CA VAL A 628 21.25 4.88 7.76
C VAL A 628 22.00 6.21 7.91
N PRO A 629 21.48 7.18 8.67
CA PRO A 629 22.16 8.48 8.87
C PRO A 629 23.62 8.36 9.35
N ALA A 630 23.92 7.35 10.18
CA ALA A 630 25.30 7.09 10.62
C ALA A 630 26.25 6.83 9.43
N ALA A 631 25.80 6.14 8.37
CA ALA A 631 26.62 5.89 7.19
C ALA A 631 26.96 7.18 6.43
N VAL A 632 26.06 8.18 6.44
CA VAL A 632 26.32 9.50 5.85
C VAL A 632 27.46 10.21 6.59
N GLU A 633 27.48 10.14 7.92
CA GLU A 633 28.52 10.78 8.76
C GLU A 633 29.91 10.17 8.56
N ILE A 634 29.99 8.86 8.35
CA ILE A 634 31.26 8.13 8.19
C ILE A 634 31.64 7.90 6.72
N LEU A 635 30.92 8.50 5.76
CA LEU A 635 31.08 8.24 4.33
C LEU A 635 32.52 8.36 3.83
N PRO A 636 33.34 9.36 4.22
CA PRO A 636 34.74 9.44 3.79
C PRO A 636 35.60 8.23 4.18
N HIS A 637 35.23 7.54 5.25
CA HIS A 637 35.90 6.30 5.68
C HIS A 637 35.33 5.09 4.96
N LEU A 638 33.99 5.02 4.81
CA LEU A 638 33.30 3.90 4.17
C LEU A 638 33.65 3.80 2.68
N ALA A 639 33.75 4.93 1.97
CA ALA A 639 34.09 5.02 0.55
C ALA A 639 35.44 4.36 0.19
N LYS A 640 36.35 4.21 1.15
CA LYS A 640 37.64 3.51 0.95
C LYS A 640 37.50 1.99 0.82
N HIS A 641 36.36 1.42 1.19
CA HIS A 641 36.11 -0.01 1.24
C HIS A 641 35.15 -0.51 0.16
N VAL A 642 34.59 0.39 -0.66
CA VAL A 642 33.56 0.06 -1.65
C VAL A 642 33.92 0.62 -3.03
N GLN A 643 33.36 0.04 -4.09
CA GLN A 643 33.58 0.49 -5.45
C GLN A 643 32.39 1.33 -5.99
N PHE A 644 31.25 1.34 -5.31
CA PHE A 644 30.10 2.18 -5.60
C PHE A 644 29.20 2.35 -4.36
N LEU A 645 28.34 3.34 -4.41
CA LEU A 645 27.35 3.63 -3.39
C LEU A 645 25.95 3.59 -4.01
N SER A 646 24.97 3.15 -3.23
CA SER A 646 23.55 3.24 -3.60
C SER A 646 22.78 3.85 -2.44
N VAL A 647 21.95 4.85 -2.69
CA VAL A 647 21.21 5.55 -1.63
C VAL A 647 19.77 5.04 -1.58
N GLY A 648 19.40 4.43 -0.47
CA GLY A 648 18.03 4.02 -0.14
C GLY A 648 17.26 5.18 0.50
N THR A 649 16.73 6.11 -0.31
CA THR A 649 16.12 7.35 0.22
C THR A 649 14.93 7.12 1.13
N ASN A 650 14.19 6.02 0.97
CA ASN A 650 13.03 5.71 1.79
C ASN A 650 13.44 5.41 3.24
N ASP A 651 14.40 4.50 3.45
CA ASP A 651 14.88 4.13 4.78
C ASP A 651 15.76 5.23 5.37
N LEU A 652 16.58 5.91 4.54
CA LEU A 652 17.36 7.08 4.99
C LEU A 652 16.43 8.16 5.56
N LEU A 653 15.34 8.48 4.88
CA LEU A 653 14.38 9.46 5.36
C LEU A 653 13.68 8.98 6.64
N GLN A 654 13.18 7.74 6.66
CA GLN A 654 12.54 7.13 7.82
C GLN A 654 13.41 7.24 9.08
N PHE A 655 14.67 6.85 8.98
CA PHE A 655 15.60 6.89 10.13
C PHE A 655 16.06 8.30 10.49
N THR A 656 16.12 9.22 9.51
CA THR A 656 16.48 10.62 9.75
C THR A 656 15.42 11.35 10.55
N VAL A 657 14.14 11.14 10.23
CA VAL A 657 13.02 11.80 10.92
C VAL A 657 12.46 10.95 12.06
N ALA A 658 13.04 9.75 12.31
CA ALA A 658 12.60 8.81 13.35
C ALA A 658 11.10 8.47 13.27
N ALA A 659 10.56 8.35 12.06
CA ALA A 659 9.14 8.10 11.81
C ALA A 659 8.94 6.82 10.99
N ASP A 660 8.19 5.87 11.52
CA ASP A 660 7.81 4.65 10.81
C ASP A 660 6.80 4.98 9.70
N ARG A 661 7.21 4.80 8.44
CA ARG A 661 6.35 5.02 7.26
C ARG A 661 5.17 4.03 7.17
N GLY A 662 5.25 2.90 7.88
CA GLY A 662 4.14 1.95 8.03
C GLY A 662 3.09 2.42 9.03
N ASN A 663 3.44 3.34 9.92
CA ASN A 663 2.53 3.92 10.90
C ASN A 663 1.88 5.20 10.35
N ARG A 664 0.58 5.13 10.05
CA ARG A 664 -0.19 6.23 9.47
C ARG A 664 -0.13 7.54 10.25
N ARG A 665 0.04 7.47 11.58
CA ARG A 665 0.05 8.66 12.44
C ARG A 665 1.30 9.53 12.27
N VAL A 666 2.40 8.94 11.82
CA VAL A 666 3.70 9.60 11.69
C VAL A 666 4.29 9.54 10.28
N ALA A 667 3.66 8.79 9.35
CA ALA A 667 4.15 8.60 7.98
C ALA A 667 4.34 9.93 7.23
N GLU A 668 3.52 10.94 7.51
CA GLU A 668 3.61 12.26 6.88
C GLU A 668 4.88 13.03 7.25
N LEU A 669 5.50 12.73 8.41
CA LEU A 669 6.80 13.30 8.79
C LEU A 669 7.91 12.88 7.82
N ALA A 670 7.80 11.69 7.23
CA ALA A 670 8.70 11.18 6.22
C ALA A 670 8.37 11.71 4.81
N SER A 671 8.15 13.02 4.69
CA SER A 671 7.93 13.67 3.39
C SER A 671 9.19 13.64 2.54
N ARG A 672 9.07 13.22 1.26
CA ARG A 672 10.17 13.26 0.28
C ARG A 672 10.75 14.67 0.03
N TYR A 673 10.05 15.72 0.46
CA TYR A 673 10.50 17.11 0.40
C TYR A 673 11.11 17.61 1.73
N HIS A 674 11.33 16.74 2.72
CA HIS A 674 11.91 17.14 4.00
C HIS A 674 13.34 17.69 3.83
N PRO A 675 13.68 18.88 4.36
CA PRO A 675 14.98 19.55 4.10
C PRO A 675 16.20 18.70 4.46
N ALA A 676 16.11 17.89 5.52
CA ALA A 676 17.22 17.06 5.97
C ALA A 676 17.67 16.04 4.91
N ILE A 677 16.73 15.45 4.12
CA ILE A 677 17.11 14.50 3.08
C ILE A 677 17.90 15.19 1.97
N TYR A 678 17.52 16.41 1.57
CA TYR A 678 18.23 17.19 0.54
C TYR A 678 19.65 17.58 0.98
N SER A 679 19.82 17.93 2.25
CA SER A 679 21.13 18.19 2.86
C SER A 679 22.01 16.94 2.85
N MET A 680 21.47 15.79 3.29
CA MET A 680 22.21 14.52 3.32
C MET A 680 22.57 14.05 1.90
N LEU A 681 21.66 14.11 0.94
CA LEU A 681 21.93 13.74 -0.46
C LEU A 681 23.02 14.60 -1.08
N SER A 682 22.99 15.92 -0.84
CA SER A 682 24.05 16.83 -1.28
C SER A 682 25.42 16.47 -0.69
N ARG A 683 25.44 16.12 0.60
CA ARG A 683 26.67 15.69 1.29
C ARG A 683 27.18 14.35 0.76
N ILE A 684 26.26 13.37 0.56
CA ILE A 684 26.63 12.06 -0.01
C ILE A 684 27.28 12.23 -1.38
N SER A 685 26.64 12.98 -2.28
CA SER A 685 27.17 13.23 -3.62
C SER A 685 28.54 13.92 -3.55
N TRP A 686 28.68 14.97 -2.76
CA TRP A 686 29.94 15.70 -2.64
C TRP A 686 31.09 14.83 -2.11
N GLU A 687 30.87 14.03 -1.06
CA GLU A 687 31.89 13.14 -0.51
C GLU A 687 32.25 12.01 -1.48
N ALA A 688 31.26 11.48 -2.20
CA ALA A 688 31.47 10.43 -3.19
C ALA A 688 32.29 10.93 -4.39
N ILE A 689 31.98 12.12 -4.91
CA ILE A 689 32.75 12.76 -5.99
C ILE A 689 34.22 12.94 -5.54
N ARG A 690 34.45 13.42 -4.32
CA ARG A 690 35.81 13.57 -3.76
C ARG A 690 36.56 12.25 -3.63
N ALA A 691 35.80 11.15 -3.29
CA ALA A 691 36.39 9.84 -3.18
C ALA A 691 36.52 9.10 -4.53
N GLY A 692 35.98 9.63 -5.63
CA GLY A 692 35.94 8.99 -6.94
C GLY A 692 35.06 7.74 -6.97
N VAL A 693 34.01 7.67 -6.11
CA VAL A 693 33.10 6.54 -5.98
C VAL A 693 31.74 6.90 -6.58
N PRO A 694 31.25 6.17 -7.59
CA PRO A 694 29.96 6.47 -8.22
C PRO A 694 28.78 6.24 -7.26
N VAL A 695 27.74 7.08 -7.40
CA VAL A 695 26.54 7.07 -6.59
C VAL A 695 25.30 6.78 -7.42
N SER A 696 24.47 5.85 -6.96
CA SER A 696 23.11 5.62 -7.48
C SER A 696 22.05 5.96 -6.43
N ILE A 697 20.88 6.41 -6.88
CA ILE A 697 19.70 6.63 -6.03
C ILE A 697 18.65 5.56 -6.39
N CYS A 698 18.22 4.74 -5.45
CA CYS A 698 17.27 3.65 -5.69
C CYS A 698 15.94 3.75 -4.91
N GLY A 699 15.73 4.83 -4.16
CA GLY A 699 14.46 5.10 -3.48
C GLY A 699 13.42 5.77 -4.38
N GLU A 700 12.21 5.95 -3.84
CA GLU A 700 11.06 6.53 -4.57
C GLU A 700 11.30 7.97 -5.08
N MET A 701 12.21 8.71 -4.46
CA MET A 701 12.58 10.05 -4.92
C MET A 701 13.15 10.05 -6.34
N ALA A 702 13.81 8.99 -6.78
CA ALA A 702 14.35 8.87 -8.13
C ALA A 702 13.27 8.88 -9.22
N ALA A 703 12.07 8.39 -8.89
CA ALA A 703 10.92 8.32 -9.80
C ALA A 703 10.05 9.59 -9.80
N ASP A 704 10.24 10.48 -8.81
CA ASP A 704 9.50 11.73 -8.73
C ASP A 704 10.12 12.76 -9.67
N PRO A 705 9.35 13.33 -10.64
CA PRO A 705 9.89 14.25 -11.65
C PRO A 705 10.56 15.50 -11.05
N ALA A 706 9.97 16.07 -10.00
CA ALA A 706 10.52 17.26 -9.34
C ALA A 706 11.80 16.92 -8.56
N CYS A 707 11.82 15.81 -7.83
CA CYS A 707 12.99 15.34 -7.10
C CYS A 707 14.12 14.93 -8.04
N SER A 708 13.82 14.34 -9.22
CA SER A 708 14.85 13.92 -10.18
C SER A 708 15.69 15.08 -10.71
N LEU A 709 15.13 16.31 -10.83
CA LEU A 709 15.88 17.52 -11.19
C LEU A 709 16.97 17.83 -10.15
N PHE A 710 16.62 17.76 -8.87
CA PHE A 710 17.59 17.98 -7.79
C PHE A 710 18.67 16.90 -7.79
N LEU A 711 18.26 15.61 -7.91
CA LEU A 711 19.19 14.49 -7.91
C LEU A 711 20.21 14.58 -9.05
N ALA A 712 19.74 14.92 -10.24
CA ALA A 712 20.63 15.19 -11.39
C ALA A 712 21.53 16.39 -11.13
N GLY A 713 21.01 17.46 -10.52
CA GLY A 713 21.77 18.69 -10.21
C GLY A 713 22.84 18.52 -9.14
N ILE A 714 22.71 17.57 -8.22
CA ILE A 714 23.79 17.17 -7.30
C ILE A 714 24.76 16.17 -7.92
N GLN A 715 24.63 15.87 -9.22
CA GLN A 715 25.52 15.05 -10.03
C GLN A 715 25.67 13.59 -9.53
N VAL A 716 24.54 12.95 -9.21
CA VAL A 716 24.53 11.48 -9.01
C VAL A 716 24.68 10.76 -10.36
N ASP A 717 25.37 9.62 -10.40
CA ASP A 717 25.65 8.88 -11.64
C ASP A 717 24.45 8.14 -12.20
N THR A 718 23.53 7.69 -11.32
CA THR A 718 22.45 6.78 -11.69
C THR A 718 21.18 7.07 -10.89
N LEU A 719 20.05 7.11 -11.59
CA LEU A 719 18.72 7.07 -11.01
C LEU A 719 18.13 5.66 -11.24
N SER A 720 17.70 4.98 -10.20
CA SER A 720 17.10 3.64 -10.29
C SER A 720 15.69 3.67 -9.73
N MET A 721 14.72 3.18 -10.51
CA MET A 721 13.30 3.34 -10.22
C MET A 721 12.48 2.16 -10.77
N ASP A 722 11.20 2.10 -10.42
CA ASP A 722 10.26 1.19 -11.09
C ASP A 722 10.24 1.46 -12.60
N SER A 723 10.20 0.41 -13.41
CA SER A 723 10.31 0.46 -14.86
C SER A 723 9.27 1.38 -15.54
N ARG A 724 8.10 1.57 -14.91
CA ARG A 724 7.03 2.46 -15.37
C ARG A 724 7.45 3.93 -15.50
N TYR A 725 8.47 4.35 -14.74
CA TYR A 725 8.89 5.75 -14.68
C TYR A 725 10.13 6.07 -15.52
N ILE A 726 10.78 5.06 -16.12
CA ILE A 726 12.05 5.21 -16.84
C ILE A 726 11.91 6.14 -18.04
N GLU A 727 10.95 5.88 -18.93
CA GLU A 727 10.71 6.69 -20.12
C GLU A 727 10.42 8.15 -19.78
N ARG A 728 9.55 8.36 -18.79
CA ARG A 728 9.20 9.68 -18.28
C ARG A 728 10.41 10.43 -17.75
N THR A 729 11.23 9.78 -16.93
CA THR A 729 12.41 10.40 -16.35
C THR A 729 13.46 10.75 -17.42
N LYS A 730 13.68 9.84 -18.39
CA LYS A 730 14.58 10.12 -19.53
C LYS A 730 14.07 11.30 -20.39
N ALA A 731 12.78 11.32 -20.71
CA ALA A 731 12.17 12.41 -21.47
C ALA A 731 12.33 13.76 -20.75
N LEU A 732 12.09 13.77 -19.44
CA LEU A 732 12.23 14.98 -18.62
C LEU A 732 13.67 15.52 -18.63
N LEU A 733 14.63 14.67 -18.24
CA LEU A 733 16.02 15.10 -18.02
C LEU A 733 16.73 15.57 -19.31
N ARG A 734 16.36 15.04 -20.48
CA ARG A 734 16.88 15.49 -21.76
C ARG A 734 16.58 16.97 -22.06
N GLY A 735 15.55 17.54 -21.45
CA GLY A 735 15.16 18.93 -21.59
C GLY A 735 16.01 19.93 -20.78
N TYR A 736 16.98 19.44 -19.99
CA TYR A 736 17.78 20.28 -19.10
C TYR A 736 19.29 20.15 -19.36
N SER A 737 20.02 21.24 -19.22
CA SER A 737 21.48 21.23 -19.12
C SER A 737 21.93 20.93 -17.69
N LEU A 738 23.15 20.41 -17.53
CA LEU A 738 23.72 20.17 -16.22
C LEU A 738 23.82 21.47 -15.41
N GLN A 739 24.12 22.58 -16.05
CA GLN A 739 24.19 23.88 -15.38
C GLN A 739 22.85 24.28 -14.76
N GLU A 740 21.74 24.19 -15.53
CA GLU A 740 20.39 24.49 -15.01
C GLU A 740 20.04 23.60 -13.81
N LEU A 741 20.34 22.32 -13.90
CA LEU A 741 20.09 21.38 -12.81
C LEU A 741 20.91 21.70 -11.55
N CYS A 742 22.19 22.09 -11.71
CA CYS A 742 23.03 22.52 -10.60
C CYS A 742 22.49 23.80 -9.94
N GLU A 743 21.96 24.75 -10.73
CA GLU A 743 21.35 25.98 -10.24
C GLU A 743 20.10 25.67 -9.41
N VAL A 744 19.22 24.76 -9.90
CA VAL A 744 18.04 24.27 -9.16
C VAL A 744 18.46 23.62 -7.84
N ALA A 745 19.45 22.73 -7.86
CA ALA A 745 19.95 22.09 -6.64
C ALA A 745 20.56 23.12 -5.66
N GLY A 746 21.24 24.15 -6.17
CA GLY A 746 21.79 25.26 -5.39
C GLY A 746 20.72 26.11 -4.71
N GLN A 747 19.56 26.30 -5.36
CA GLN A 747 18.41 27.00 -4.78
C GLN A 747 17.74 26.18 -3.70
N VAL A 748 17.45 24.90 -3.97
CA VAL A 748 16.79 23.98 -3.03
C VAL A 748 17.51 23.91 -1.68
N ARG A 749 18.83 23.92 -1.68
CA ARG A 749 19.63 23.87 -0.44
C ARG A 749 19.47 25.08 0.48
N LYS A 750 18.88 26.18 0.00
CA LYS A 750 18.64 27.39 0.81
C LYS A 750 17.34 27.36 1.61
N PHE A 751 16.46 26.40 1.32
CA PHE A 751 15.14 26.32 1.94
C PHE A 751 15.14 25.44 3.18
N GLY A 752 14.36 25.84 4.17
CA GLY A 752 14.25 25.18 5.47
C GLY A 752 12.96 24.36 5.65
N THR A 753 12.00 24.46 4.73
CA THR A 753 10.72 23.77 4.84
C THR A 753 10.40 22.91 3.62
N ALA A 754 9.65 21.81 3.84
CA ALA A 754 9.20 20.92 2.77
C ALA A 754 8.34 21.66 1.71
N GLY A 755 7.52 22.61 2.15
CA GLY A 755 6.68 23.41 1.26
C GLY A 755 7.48 24.32 0.32
N GLU A 756 8.55 24.96 0.80
CA GLU A 756 9.44 25.80 -0.02
C GLU A 756 10.18 24.96 -1.04
N ILE A 757 10.75 23.82 -0.62
CA ILE A 757 11.46 22.89 -1.50
C ILE A 757 10.53 22.39 -2.61
N ARG A 758 9.32 21.95 -2.25
CA ARG A 758 8.33 21.48 -3.22
C ARG A 758 8.00 22.58 -4.24
N ARG A 759 7.68 23.80 -3.79
CA ARG A 759 7.37 24.92 -4.70
C ARG A 759 8.55 25.25 -5.61
N CYS A 760 9.76 25.29 -5.09
CA CYS A 760 10.95 25.55 -5.88
C CYS A 760 11.14 24.49 -6.97
N LEU A 761 11.09 23.21 -6.62
CA LEU A 761 11.26 22.13 -7.60
C LEU A 761 10.15 22.11 -8.64
N THR A 762 8.89 22.30 -8.21
CA THR A 762 7.74 22.33 -9.12
C THR A 762 7.79 23.52 -10.07
N SER A 763 8.26 24.70 -9.62
CA SER A 763 8.37 25.88 -10.49
C SER A 763 9.44 25.74 -11.58
N HIS A 764 10.42 24.85 -11.41
CA HIS A 764 11.44 24.56 -12.41
C HIS A 764 11.07 23.36 -13.30
N LEU A 765 9.95 22.68 -13.04
CA LEU A 765 9.52 21.55 -13.83
C LEU A 765 8.97 22.01 -15.20
N ARG A 766 9.66 21.62 -16.28
CA ARG A 766 9.25 21.87 -17.66
C ARG A 766 8.88 20.54 -18.29
N LEU A 767 7.64 20.39 -18.71
CA LEU A 767 7.22 19.19 -19.43
C LEU A 767 7.78 19.20 -20.84
N PRO A 768 8.33 18.08 -21.33
CA PRO A 768 8.85 18.01 -22.69
C PRO A 768 7.71 18.10 -23.70
N GLU A 769 7.88 18.97 -24.73
CA GLU A 769 6.90 19.18 -25.79
C GLU A 769 6.55 17.87 -26.51
N GLY A 770 5.25 17.62 -26.71
CA GLY A 770 4.73 16.40 -27.36
C GLY A 770 4.78 15.14 -26.50
N LYS A 771 5.24 15.23 -25.25
CA LYS A 771 5.32 14.11 -24.29
C LYS A 771 4.60 14.41 -22.96
N GLU A 772 3.71 15.41 -22.96
CA GLU A 772 2.95 15.84 -21.76
C GLU A 772 2.15 14.68 -21.15
N ARG A 773 1.71 13.74 -21.99
CA ARG A 773 0.97 12.54 -21.56
C ARG A 773 1.74 11.65 -20.60
N LEU A 774 3.08 11.57 -20.69
CA LEU A 774 3.92 10.81 -19.76
C LEU A 774 3.86 11.39 -18.33
N PHE A 775 3.33 12.59 -18.18
CA PHE A 775 3.25 13.34 -16.92
C PHE A 775 1.81 13.52 -16.41
N GLU A 776 0.81 12.92 -17.07
CA GLU A 776 -0.57 12.93 -16.58
C GLU A 776 -0.66 12.25 -15.20
N GLY A 777 -1.37 12.91 -14.27
CA GLY A 777 -1.41 12.47 -12.86
C GLY A 777 -0.22 12.93 -12.00
N VAL A 778 0.80 13.58 -12.59
CA VAL A 778 1.80 14.31 -11.81
C VAL A 778 1.20 15.67 -11.45
N ALA A 779 0.97 15.90 -10.15
CA ALA A 779 0.49 17.20 -9.68
C ALA A 779 1.55 18.30 -9.99
N VAL A 780 1.41 18.91 -11.16
CA VAL A 780 2.07 20.15 -11.54
C VAL A 780 1.17 21.29 -11.07
N SER A 781 1.13 21.55 -9.77
CA SER A 781 0.45 22.72 -9.19
C SER A 781 0.99 23.00 -7.79
#